data_62c9035f945fd042b63bcde901de88a2
#
_entry.id   62c9035f945fd042b63bcde901de88a2
#
_cell.length_a   1.000
_cell.length_b   1.000
_cell.length_c   1.000
_cell.angle_alpha   90.00
_cell.angle_beta   90.00
_cell.angle_gamma   90.00
#
_symmetry.space_group_name_H-M   'P 1'
#
loop_
_entity.id
_entity.type
_entity.pdbx_description
1 polymer ?
#
loop_
_entity_poly.entity_id
_entity_poly.type
_entity_poly.pdbx_seq_one_letter_code
_entity_poly.pdbx_strand_id
1 'polypeptide(L)'
;MKRDLKKIVSQMTLEEKAGMCSGLDFWHLKHVERLGIPEVMVSDGPHGLRKQDDKGDHLGMNDSIKAVCFPPAALSACSFDRKLMEEMGKTIGKEAQANDVSIVLGPAVNIKRSPLCGRNFEYYSEDPYLAGEIAAAFINGIQSQHVGTSIKHFAANNQEYHRMSNSSEADERTLREIYFPAFETAVKKAQPYTFMCSYNQINGTFASENKWLLTDVLRGDWGFKGYVMSDWGAVNDRVKGLEAGLELEMPSSNGVNDALIVQAVKDGSLKEDILDQAVERILRIIFEYADNRAPQEFTMEKDHEEARHIAEESMVLLKNDEQILPLKASEKIAFIGGFAKKPRFQGGGSSHINCFKITNALDSVPSDAQVTYAEGFPADKNLYDDALAAEAIKTAAAADKVVIFAGLPDSFESEGYDRSHMRLPECQNRLIAEILKVQPNTVIVLHNGSPVEMPWLNDIKGLLEAYLGGQAGGTAVANILYGKVNPSGKLAETMPLKLSDNPSYLNFGGGEKVEYREGVFVGYRYYDTKEMDVAYPFGYGLSYTTFACSNLKISNENPTDKDTITISVDVTNTGNVAGKEVVQLYVKDCTHSAIRPEKELKGFEKVFLNPGETKTVTMELDKRSFAWYNTELHDWFAASGEYKLLVGTSSRDIHLESRIHLNSSQELPMHVHMNTTLGELFRNPKTSETAKELTAKYISAMNGGEESSSEAASEAVTEEMTEAMTDSMPLRALVSFGGYSREELTKIIEKLNKLV
;
A
#
# COMPACT_ATOMS: atom_id res chain seq x y z
N MET A 1 15.03 -26.16 -24.84
CA MET A 1 16.21 -25.47 -25.45
C MET A 1 15.92 -23.97 -25.38
N LYS A 2 16.79 -23.15 -24.78
CA LYS A 2 16.54 -21.70 -24.67
C LYS A 2 16.43 -21.10 -26.08
N ARG A 3 15.30 -20.44 -26.40
CA ARG A 3 15.06 -19.83 -27.72
C ARG A 3 16.01 -18.65 -27.93
N ASP A 4 16.52 -18.49 -29.16
CA ASP A 4 17.31 -17.33 -29.56
C ASP A 4 16.36 -16.21 -30.02
N LEU A 5 15.95 -15.36 -29.06
CA LEU A 5 14.98 -14.28 -29.30
C LEU A 5 15.52 -13.26 -30.30
N LYS A 6 16.82 -12.91 -30.25
CA LYS A 6 17.42 -11.97 -31.19
C LYS A 6 17.32 -12.48 -32.63
N LYS A 7 17.55 -13.79 -32.83
CA LYS A 7 17.38 -14.42 -34.14
C LYS A 7 15.91 -14.39 -34.58
N ILE A 8 14.93 -14.59 -33.69
CA ILE A 8 13.53 -14.49 -34.03
C ILE A 8 13.18 -13.06 -34.45
N VAL A 9 13.56 -12.05 -33.66
CA VAL A 9 13.31 -10.64 -33.94
C VAL A 9 13.94 -10.20 -35.26
N SER A 10 15.17 -10.64 -35.56
CA SER A 10 15.83 -10.32 -36.83
C SER A 10 15.13 -10.90 -38.09
N GLN A 11 14.24 -11.85 -37.92
CA GLN A 11 13.44 -12.45 -39.00
C GLN A 11 12.05 -11.79 -39.15
N MET A 12 11.68 -10.91 -38.24
CA MET A 12 10.41 -10.18 -38.29
C MET A 12 10.49 -9.01 -39.26
N THR A 13 9.38 -8.71 -39.93
CA THR A 13 9.24 -7.45 -40.66
C THR A 13 9.03 -6.31 -39.65
N LEU A 14 9.25 -5.07 -40.12
CA LEU A 14 9.03 -3.88 -39.30
C LEU A 14 7.57 -3.79 -38.81
N GLU A 15 6.63 -4.13 -39.67
CA GLU A 15 5.20 -4.16 -39.38
C GLU A 15 4.85 -5.23 -38.33
N GLU A 16 5.49 -6.42 -38.39
CA GLU A 16 5.33 -7.46 -37.37
C GLU A 16 5.91 -7.03 -36.03
N LYS A 17 7.09 -6.39 -36.01
CA LYS A 17 7.69 -5.86 -34.79
C LYS A 17 6.78 -4.80 -34.14
N ALA A 18 6.32 -3.82 -34.92
CA ALA A 18 5.39 -2.79 -34.44
C ALA A 18 4.08 -3.41 -33.93
N GLY A 19 3.56 -4.40 -34.67
CA GLY A 19 2.36 -5.14 -34.28
C GLY A 19 2.48 -5.89 -32.95
N MET A 20 3.65 -6.47 -32.65
CA MET A 20 3.88 -7.12 -31.32
C MET A 20 3.81 -6.13 -30.16
N CYS A 21 3.96 -4.84 -30.41
CA CYS A 21 3.89 -3.81 -29.38
C CYS A 21 2.48 -3.28 -29.10
N SER A 22 1.43 -3.91 -29.64
CA SER A 22 0.03 -3.63 -29.33
C SER A 22 -0.80 -4.91 -29.26
N GLY A 23 -1.94 -4.85 -28.55
CA GLY A 23 -2.88 -5.96 -28.47
C GLY A 23 -3.42 -6.38 -29.84
N LEU A 24 -3.84 -7.64 -29.94
CA LEU A 24 -4.63 -8.16 -31.08
C LEU A 24 -6.06 -7.64 -30.99
N ASP A 25 -6.63 -7.72 -29.79
CA ASP A 25 -7.97 -7.29 -29.45
C ASP A 25 -7.97 -6.69 -28.01
N PHE A 26 -9.04 -6.91 -27.26
CA PHE A 26 -9.18 -6.39 -25.90
C PHE A 26 -8.32 -7.14 -24.87
N TRP A 27 -8.07 -8.45 -25.07
CA TRP A 27 -7.39 -9.31 -24.10
C TRP A 27 -6.20 -10.09 -24.66
N HIS A 28 -6.06 -10.21 -26.00
CA HIS A 28 -5.02 -11.05 -26.59
C HIS A 28 -3.84 -10.23 -27.12
N LEU A 29 -2.67 -10.81 -27.04
CA LEU A 29 -1.46 -10.35 -27.71
C LEU A 29 -1.36 -11.03 -29.08
N LYS A 30 -0.81 -10.30 -30.07
CA LYS A 30 -0.67 -10.78 -31.45
C LYS A 30 0.29 -11.98 -31.53
N HIS A 31 0.04 -12.83 -32.50
CA HIS A 31 0.88 -13.98 -32.87
C HIS A 31 1.59 -13.73 -34.21
N VAL A 32 2.66 -14.49 -34.46
CA VAL A 32 3.33 -14.55 -35.79
C VAL A 32 3.57 -16.02 -36.14
N GLU A 33 2.58 -16.64 -36.82
CA GLU A 33 2.56 -18.07 -37.06
C GLU A 33 3.82 -18.60 -37.74
N ARG A 34 4.32 -17.90 -38.79
CA ARG A 34 5.52 -18.30 -39.55
C ARG A 34 6.80 -18.34 -38.71
N LEU A 35 6.82 -17.68 -37.57
CA LEU A 35 7.95 -17.67 -36.60
C LEU A 35 7.66 -18.50 -35.33
N GLY A 36 6.50 -19.14 -35.29
CA GLY A 36 6.07 -19.96 -34.15
C GLY A 36 5.84 -19.14 -32.86
N ILE A 37 5.45 -17.87 -33.02
CA ILE A 37 5.05 -17.01 -31.91
C ILE A 37 3.55 -17.22 -31.67
N PRO A 38 3.13 -17.78 -30.53
CA PRO A 38 1.73 -18.06 -30.25
C PRO A 38 0.97 -16.80 -29.85
N GLU A 39 -0.34 -16.84 -30.01
CA GLU A 39 -1.27 -15.95 -29.33
C GLU A 39 -1.34 -16.29 -27.85
N VAL A 40 -1.43 -15.29 -26.99
CA VAL A 40 -1.61 -15.45 -25.55
C VAL A 40 -2.62 -14.45 -25.03
N MET A 41 -3.35 -14.84 -23.97
CA MET A 41 -4.39 -14.03 -23.35
C MET A 41 -3.89 -13.44 -22.03
N VAL A 42 -4.23 -12.19 -21.75
CA VAL A 42 -4.15 -11.56 -20.43
C VAL A 42 -5.56 -11.39 -19.87
N SER A 43 -5.72 -11.37 -18.55
CA SER A 43 -7.04 -11.23 -17.93
C SER A 43 -6.97 -10.48 -16.63
N ASP A 44 -8.00 -9.69 -16.30
CA ASP A 44 -8.18 -9.16 -14.96
C ASP A 44 -8.27 -10.29 -13.94
N GLY A 45 -7.84 -10.01 -12.70
CA GLY A 45 -7.92 -11.00 -11.66
C GLY A 45 -7.09 -10.73 -10.40
N PRO A 46 -7.09 -9.51 -9.80
CA PRO A 46 -6.31 -9.25 -8.59
C PRO A 46 -6.78 -10.06 -7.37
N HIS A 47 -8.03 -10.56 -7.36
CA HIS A 47 -8.58 -11.41 -6.31
C HIS A 47 -9.49 -12.54 -6.83
N GLY A 48 -9.26 -12.99 -8.07
CA GLY A 48 -9.99 -14.04 -8.77
C GLY A 48 -9.97 -13.77 -10.27
N LEU A 49 -10.19 -14.79 -11.07
CA LEU A 49 -10.05 -14.67 -12.52
C LEU A 49 -11.30 -14.04 -13.15
N ARG A 50 -11.14 -12.95 -13.89
CA ARG A 50 -12.19 -12.32 -14.70
C ARG A 50 -11.92 -12.51 -16.19
N LYS A 51 -11.99 -13.74 -16.66
CA LYS A 51 -11.81 -14.04 -18.07
C LYS A 51 -13.09 -13.79 -18.86
N GLN A 52 -13.00 -13.02 -19.94
CA GLN A 52 -14.08 -12.75 -20.89
C GLN A 52 -13.74 -13.37 -22.25
N ASP A 53 -14.60 -14.26 -22.76
CA ASP A 53 -14.32 -15.00 -24.01
C ASP A 53 -14.89 -14.29 -25.25
N ASP A 54 -16.05 -13.63 -25.15
CA ASP A 54 -16.77 -13.08 -26.32
C ASP A 54 -16.61 -11.58 -26.50
N LYS A 55 -16.87 -10.78 -25.45
CA LYS A 55 -16.83 -9.31 -25.50
C LYS A 55 -16.08 -8.76 -24.32
N GLY A 56 -14.92 -8.19 -24.60
CA GLY A 56 -14.10 -7.53 -23.58
C GLY A 56 -14.66 -6.16 -23.17
N ASP A 57 -14.60 -5.86 -21.90
CA ASP A 57 -14.78 -4.52 -21.35
C ASP A 57 -13.97 -4.36 -20.05
N HIS A 58 -13.69 -3.12 -19.66
CA HIS A 58 -12.95 -2.78 -18.44
C HIS A 58 -13.84 -2.29 -17.30
N LEU A 59 -15.17 -2.36 -17.44
CA LEU A 59 -16.12 -1.84 -16.43
C LEU A 59 -16.99 -2.92 -15.78
N GLY A 60 -16.88 -4.18 -16.22
CA GLY A 60 -17.71 -5.28 -15.72
C GLY A 60 -19.12 -5.32 -16.29
N MET A 61 -19.33 -4.77 -17.48
CA MET A 61 -20.64 -4.75 -18.15
C MET A 61 -20.96 -6.04 -18.90
N ASN A 62 -19.95 -6.74 -19.40
CA ASN A 62 -20.11 -8.00 -20.12
C ASN A 62 -19.79 -9.19 -19.20
N ASP A 63 -20.40 -10.34 -19.49
CA ASP A 63 -20.20 -11.57 -18.75
C ASP A 63 -18.74 -12.04 -18.80
N SER A 64 -18.32 -12.70 -17.74
CA SER A 64 -17.07 -13.44 -17.65
C SER A 64 -17.35 -14.88 -17.23
N ILE A 65 -16.34 -15.75 -17.34
CA ILE A 65 -16.45 -17.13 -16.85
C ILE A 65 -16.81 -17.15 -15.37
N LYS A 66 -17.41 -18.25 -14.90
CA LYS A 66 -17.56 -18.51 -13.47
C LYS A 66 -16.19 -18.78 -12.85
N ALA A 67 -15.87 -18.06 -11.77
CA ALA A 67 -14.61 -18.18 -11.07
C ALA A 67 -14.79 -18.05 -9.56
N VAL A 68 -13.71 -18.25 -8.79
CA VAL A 68 -13.71 -18.02 -7.36
C VAL A 68 -13.30 -16.59 -7.07
N CYS A 69 -14.14 -15.89 -6.30
CA CYS A 69 -13.84 -14.55 -5.80
C CYS A 69 -13.23 -14.67 -4.40
N PHE A 70 -11.93 -14.47 -4.31
CA PHE A 70 -11.21 -14.35 -3.05
C PHE A 70 -11.47 -12.99 -2.39
N PRO A 71 -11.11 -12.80 -1.10
CA PRO A 71 -11.17 -11.49 -0.48
C PRO A 71 -10.31 -10.46 -1.24
N PRO A 72 -10.88 -9.30 -1.65
CA PRO A 72 -10.11 -8.20 -2.20
C PRO A 72 -8.99 -7.72 -1.29
N ALA A 73 -8.05 -6.95 -1.85
CA ALA A 73 -6.82 -6.55 -1.18
C ALA A 73 -7.04 -5.80 0.15
N ALA A 74 -8.11 -5.01 0.26
CA ALA A 74 -8.44 -4.30 1.50
C ALA A 74 -8.61 -5.23 2.70
N LEU A 75 -9.19 -6.43 2.48
CA LEU A 75 -9.30 -7.44 3.53
C LEU A 75 -8.06 -8.32 3.58
N SER A 76 -7.60 -8.88 2.46
CA SER A 76 -6.52 -9.88 2.46
C SER A 76 -5.21 -9.36 3.04
N ALA A 77 -4.92 -8.05 2.90
CA ALA A 77 -3.78 -7.40 3.53
C ALA A 77 -3.83 -7.41 5.07
N CYS A 78 -5.03 -7.43 5.64
CA CYS A 78 -5.23 -7.50 7.09
C CYS A 78 -4.79 -8.85 7.70
N SER A 79 -4.51 -9.85 6.87
CA SER A 79 -3.91 -11.11 7.32
C SER A 79 -2.50 -10.93 7.90
N PHE A 80 -1.72 -9.97 7.40
CA PHE A 80 -0.28 -9.83 7.69
C PHE A 80 0.47 -11.16 7.55
N ASP A 81 0.09 -11.96 6.55
CA ASP A 81 0.60 -13.32 6.36
C ASP A 81 1.06 -13.54 4.92
N ARG A 82 2.39 -13.53 4.73
CA ARG A 82 3.02 -13.75 3.41
C ARG A 82 2.70 -15.12 2.83
N LYS A 83 2.65 -16.15 3.69
CA LYS A 83 2.39 -17.53 3.23
C LYS A 83 0.95 -17.69 2.75
N LEU A 84 0.00 -17.11 3.47
CA LEU A 84 -1.41 -17.11 3.08
C LEU A 84 -1.60 -16.41 1.72
N MET A 85 -0.90 -15.30 1.49
CA MET A 85 -0.97 -14.57 0.22
C MET A 85 -0.28 -15.31 -0.92
N GLU A 86 0.81 -16.02 -0.65
CA GLU A 86 1.46 -16.90 -1.64
C GLU A 86 0.53 -18.05 -2.04
N GLU A 87 -0.16 -18.70 -1.10
CA GLU A 87 -1.14 -19.76 -1.39
C GLU A 87 -2.33 -19.21 -2.19
N MET A 88 -2.87 -18.03 -1.84
CA MET A 88 -3.90 -17.35 -2.64
C MET A 88 -3.43 -17.15 -4.09
N GLY A 89 -2.23 -16.61 -4.26
CA GLY A 89 -1.63 -16.41 -5.57
C GLY A 89 -1.46 -17.71 -6.34
N LYS A 90 -1.01 -18.76 -5.68
CA LYS A 90 -0.84 -20.09 -6.28
C LYS A 90 -2.17 -20.71 -6.73
N THR A 91 -3.24 -20.52 -5.97
CA THR A 91 -4.56 -21.01 -6.34
C THR A 91 -5.09 -20.27 -7.57
N ILE A 92 -5.03 -18.92 -7.58
CA ILE A 92 -5.40 -18.12 -8.76
C ILE A 92 -4.53 -18.49 -9.98
N GLY A 93 -3.23 -18.72 -9.79
CA GLY A 93 -2.33 -19.15 -10.86
C GLY A 93 -2.72 -20.49 -11.48
N LYS A 94 -3.20 -21.45 -10.69
CA LYS A 94 -3.74 -22.74 -11.19
C LYS A 94 -5.01 -22.55 -12.00
N GLU A 95 -5.95 -21.72 -11.49
CA GLU A 95 -7.17 -21.39 -12.24
C GLU A 95 -6.83 -20.71 -13.57
N ALA A 96 -5.84 -19.81 -13.58
CA ALA A 96 -5.38 -19.13 -14.79
C ALA A 96 -4.76 -20.10 -15.81
N GLN A 97 -3.89 -21.02 -15.36
CA GLN A 97 -3.34 -22.08 -16.23
C GLN A 97 -4.44 -22.97 -16.84
N ALA A 98 -5.41 -23.37 -16.02
CA ALA A 98 -6.53 -24.20 -16.50
C ALA A 98 -7.42 -23.49 -17.51
N ASN A 99 -7.49 -22.17 -17.46
CA ASN A 99 -8.28 -21.32 -18.35
C ASN A 99 -7.46 -20.66 -19.45
N ASP A 100 -6.21 -21.09 -19.68
CA ASP A 100 -5.33 -20.57 -20.74
C ASP A 100 -5.10 -19.06 -20.67
N VAL A 101 -4.89 -18.55 -19.47
CA VAL A 101 -4.52 -17.16 -19.20
C VAL A 101 -3.02 -17.07 -18.90
N SER A 102 -2.30 -16.30 -19.68
CA SER A 102 -0.84 -16.17 -19.58
C SER A 102 -0.39 -15.17 -18.52
N ILE A 103 -1.19 -14.12 -18.28
CA ILE A 103 -0.89 -13.06 -17.33
C ILE A 103 -2.17 -12.65 -16.61
N VAL A 104 -2.11 -12.63 -15.29
CA VAL A 104 -3.13 -12.04 -14.43
C VAL A 104 -2.79 -10.57 -14.18
N LEU A 105 -3.74 -9.66 -14.46
CA LEU A 105 -3.58 -8.21 -14.31
C LEU A 105 -3.77 -7.80 -12.84
N GLY A 106 -2.75 -8.03 -12.07
CA GLY A 106 -2.65 -7.78 -10.63
C GLY A 106 -1.30 -8.23 -10.08
N PRO A 107 -1.03 -7.95 -8.80
CA PRO A 107 -1.88 -7.23 -7.84
C PRO A 107 -1.89 -5.71 -8.04
N ALA A 108 -2.91 -5.03 -7.47
CA ALA A 108 -2.96 -3.58 -7.41
C ALA A 108 -2.38 -3.10 -6.06
N VAL A 109 -1.36 -2.24 -6.11
CA VAL A 109 -0.53 -1.90 -4.93
C VAL A 109 -0.42 -0.40 -4.63
N ASN A 110 -1.28 0.42 -5.23
CA ASN A 110 -1.29 1.84 -4.93
C ASN A 110 -1.59 2.07 -3.44
N ILE A 111 -0.97 3.10 -2.86
CA ILE A 111 -1.11 3.41 -1.44
C ILE A 111 -2.51 3.97 -1.16
N LYS A 112 -3.13 3.56 -0.06
CA LYS A 112 -4.38 4.13 0.45
C LYS A 112 -4.11 5.52 1.03
N ARG A 113 -4.06 6.52 0.16
CA ARG A 113 -3.75 7.91 0.49
C ARG A 113 -4.92 8.62 1.15
N SER A 114 -6.11 8.41 0.60
CA SER A 114 -7.37 8.99 1.08
C SER A 114 -8.43 7.90 1.22
N PRO A 115 -9.26 7.94 2.27
CA PRO A 115 -10.39 7.00 2.39
C PRO A 115 -11.46 7.21 1.31
N LEU A 116 -11.38 8.29 0.53
CA LEU A 116 -12.33 8.58 -0.53
C LEU A 116 -12.02 7.92 -1.87
N CYS A 117 -10.79 7.43 -2.10
CA CYS A 117 -10.44 6.80 -3.38
C CYS A 117 -11.33 5.59 -3.66
N GLY A 118 -12.02 5.62 -4.81
CA GLY A 118 -13.01 4.62 -5.19
C GLY A 118 -12.46 3.19 -5.31
N ARG A 119 -11.16 3.04 -5.59
CA ARG A 119 -10.47 1.75 -5.74
C ARG A 119 -9.72 1.27 -4.49
N ASN A 120 -9.89 1.91 -3.32
CA ASN A 120 -9.23 1.46 -2.09
C ASN A 120 -9.52 -0.01 -1.75
N PHE A 121 -10.68 -0.55 -2.14
CA PHE A 121 -11.03 -1.94 -1.89
C PHE A 121 -10.06 -2.94 -2.53
N GLU A 122 -9.39 -2.58 -3.64
CA GLU A 122 -8.43 -3.45 -4.33
C GLU A 122 -6.96 -3.12 -4.03
N TYR A 123 -6.69 -2.13 -3.15
CA TYR A 123 -5.35 -1.76 -2.70
C TYR A 123 -5.05 -2.31 -1.31
N TYR A 124 -3.81 -2.76 -1.07
CA TYR A 124 -3.46 -3.45 0.16
C TYR A 124 -3.46 -2.54 1.39
N SER A 125 -2.67 -1.46 1.39
CA SER A 125 -2.36 -0.74 2.63
C SER A 125 -2.05 0.74 2.42
N GLU A 126 -2.11 1.51 3.51
CA GLU A 126 -1.49 2.84 3.63
C GLU A 126 0.02 2.74 3.87
N ASP A 127 0.52 1.56 4.28
CA ASP A 127 1.92 1.31 4.55
C ASP A 127 2.62 0.65 3.36
N PRO A 128 3.67 1.27 2.78
CA PRO A 128 4.36 0.76 1.61
C PRO A 128 5.16 -0.52 1.87
N TYR A 129 5.64 -0.77 3.10
CA TYR A 129 6.35 -1.99 3.45
C TYR A 129 5.38 -3.18 3.47
N LEU A 130 4.25 -3.06 4.18
CA LEU A 130 3.22 -4.11 4.20
C LEU A 130 2.71 -4.39 2.79
N ALA A 131 2.35 -3.35 2.02
CA ALA A 131 1.86 -3.50 0.66
C ALA A 131 2.86 -4.24 -0.24
N GLY A 132 4.15 -3.91 -0.13
CA GLY A 132 5.21 -4.56 -0.91
C GLY A 132 5.44 -6.03 -0.55
N GLU A 133 5.46 -6.36 0.74
CA GLU A 133 5.67 -7.72 1.22
C GLU A 133 4.53 -8.66 0.81
N ILE A 134 3.30 -8.22 0.98
CA ILE A 134 2.09 -8.96 0.60
C ILE A 134 2.02 -9.12 -0.92
N ALA A 135 2.30 -8.06 -1.69
CA ALA A 135 2.31 -8.12 -3.15
C ALA A 135 3.38 -9.09 -3.68
N ALA A 136 4.59 -9.05 -3.14
CA ALA A 136 5.67 -9.95 -3.57
C ALA A 136 5.32 -11.43 -3.31
N ALA A 137 4.70 -11.74 -2.18
CA ALA A 137 4.24 -13.08 -1.86
C ALA A 137 3.16 -13.55 -2.84
N PHE A 138 2.15 -12.73 -3.12
CA PHE A 138 1.09 -13.01 -4.08
C PHE A 138 1.64 -13.25 -5.50
N ILE A 139 2.57 -12.40 -5.97
CA ILE A 139 3.23 -12.54 -7.27
C ILE A 139 3.99 -13.86 -7.35
N ASN A 140 4.77 -14.20 -6.32
CA ASN A 140 5.50 -15.46 -6.26
C ASN A 140 4.55 -16.66 -6.35
N GLY A 141 3.41 -16.59 -5.67
CA GLY A 141 2.36 -17.62 -5.74
C GLY A 141 1.88 -17.86 -7.18
N ILE A 142 1.41 -16.81 -7.86
CA ILE A 142 0.93 -16.91 -9.27
C ILE A 142 2.06 -17.40 -10.19
N GLN A 143 3.23 -16.79 -10.12
CA GLN A 143 4.35 -17.10 -11.01
C GLN A 143 4.94 -18.49 -10.77
N SER A 144 4.73 -19.08 -9.57
CA SER A 144 5.06 -20.49 -9.31
C SER A 144 4.27 -21.47 -10.17
N GLN A 145 3.16 -21.03 -10.76
CA GLN A 145 2.31 -21.79 -11.68
C GLN A 145 2.60 -21.45 -13.16
N HIS A 146 3.73 -20.79 -13.46
CA HIS A 146 4.12 -20.34 -14.79
C HIS A 146 3.12 -19.38 -15.46
N VAL A 147 2.31 -18.69 -14.67
CA VAL A 147 1.44 -17.59 -15.10
C VAL A 147 2.11 -16.29 -14.70
N GLY A 148 2.14 -15.31 -15.58
CA GLY A 148 2.68 -13.99 -15.28
C GLY A 148 1.73 -13.15 -14.42
N THR A 149 2.29 -12.11 -13.83
CA THR A 149 1.54 -11.05 -13.14
C THR A 149 1.80 -9.71 -13.81
N SER A 150 0.84 -8.80 -13.75
CA SER A 150 1.03 -7.40 -14.11
C SER A 150 0.73 -6.54 -12.90
N ILE A 151 1.77 -6.21 -12.13
CA ILE A 151 1.61 -5.33 -10.97
C ILE A 151 1.17 -3.94 -11.40
N LYS A 152 0.18 -3.35 -10.69
CA LYS A 152 -0.52 -2.13 -11.12
C LYS A 152 -0.87 -1.20 -9.96
N HIS A 153 -1.12 0.07 -10.19
CA HIS A 153 -0.95 0.87 -11.40
C HIS A 153 0.28 1.77 -11.20
N PHE A 154 1.30 1.65 -12.02
CA PHE A 154 2.60 2.29 -11.83
C PHE A 154 2.65 3.66 -12.51
N ALA A 155 2.50 4.79 -11.76
CA ALA A 155 2.40 4.90 -10.31
C ALA A 155 1.50 6.06 -9.89
N ALA A 156 1.30 6.20 -8.58
CA ALA A 156 0.59 7.34 -7.98
C ALA A 156 -0.84 7.55 -8.52
N ASN A 157 -1.57 6.47 -8.82
CA ASN A 157 -3.00 6.49 -9.14
C ASN A 157 -3.81 6.32 -7.86
N ASN A 158 -4.04 7.42 -7.12
CA ASN A 158 -4.64 7.42 -5.79
C ASN A 158 -6.00 8.12 -5.73
N GLN A 159 -6.58 8.44 -6.88
CA GLN A 159 -7.96 8.92 -7.05
C GLN A 159 -8.52 8.49 -8.41
N GLU A 160 -9.84 8.40 -8.51
CA GLU A 160 -10.54 8.05 -9.75
C GLU A 160 -10.95 9.28 -10.56
N TYR A 161 -11.25 10.40 -9.87
CA TYR A 161 -11.63 11.63 -10.53
C TYR A 161 -10.54 12.16 -11.45
N HIS A 162 -10.86 12.33 -12.73
CA HIS A 162 -9.93 12.73 -13.80
C HIS A 162 -8.68 11.83 -13.94
N ARG A 163 -8.71 10.57 -13.51
CA ARG A 163 -7.56 9.66 -13.50
C ARG A 163 -6.82 9.55 -14.84
N MET A 164 -7.53 9.72 -15.98
CA MET A 164 -6.94 9.63 -17.32
C MET A 164 -6.27 10.93 -17.81
N SER A 165 -6.35 12.03 -17.06
CA SER A 165 -5.86 13.33 -17.50
C SER A 165 -5.18 14.16 -16.42
N ASN A 166 -5.37 13.84 -15.13
CA ASN A 166 -4.75 14.57 -14.04
C ASN A 166 -3.24 14.35 -13.94
N SER A 167 -2.55 15.26 -13.27
CA SER A 167 -1.14 15.13 -12.89
C SER A 167 -1.03 14.97 -11.38
N SER A 168 -0.45 13.84 -10.95
CA SER A 168 -0.06 13.60 -9.56
C SER A 168 1.27 14.32 -9.30
N GLU A 169 1.20 15.41 -8.52
CA GLU A 169 2.35 16.28 -8.22
C GLU A 169 2.93 15.90 -6.86
N ALA A 170 4.09 15.24 -6.87
CA ALA A 170 4.81 14.80 -5.67
C ALA A 170 6.32 14.96 -5.87
N ASP A 171 7.03 15.38 -4.82
CA ASP A 171 8.49 15.39 -4.86
C ASP A 171 9.08 13.97 -4.94
N GLU A 172 10.34 13.88 -5.42
CA GLU A 172 10.98 12.57 -5.64
C GLU A 172 11.09 11.76 -4.34
N ARG A 173 11.40 12.39 -3.20
CA ARG A 173 11.49 11.73 -1.91
C ARG A 173 10.14 11.06 -1.54
N THR A 174 9.06 11.81 -1.68
CA THR A 174 7.70 11.31 -1.43
C THR A 174 7.36 10.11 -2.32
N LEU A 175 7.68 10.19 -3.61
CA LEU A 175 7.49 9.07 -4.54
C LEU A 175 8.31 7.85 -4.11
N ARG A 176 9.60 8.03 -3.79
CA ARG A 176 10.54 6.96 -3.41
C ARG A 176 10.23 6.33 -2.05
N GLU A 177 9.72 7.08 -1.09
CA GLU A 177 9.47 6.57 0.27
C GLU A 177 8.06 6.01 0.46
N ILE A 178 7.05 6.49 -0.29
CA ILE A 178 5.64 6.12 -0.09
C ILE A 178 5.05 5.40 -1.31
N TYR A 179 5.12 5.98 -2.51
CA TYR A 179 4.34 5.49 -3.66
C TYR A 179 5.04 4.42 -4.50
N PHE A 180 6.35 4.34 -4.43
CA PHE A 180 7.15 3.37 -5.18
C PHE A 180 7.56 2.10 -4.42
N PRO A 181 7.71 2.07 -3.07
CA PRO A 181 8.34 0.92 -2.42
C PRO A 181 7.59 -0.40 -2.58
N ALA A 182 6.25 -0.39 -2.72
CA ALA A 182 5.51 -1.63 -2.99
C ALA A 182 5.91 -2.24 -4.34
N PHE A 183 6.09 -1.42 -5.37
CA PHE A 183 6.58 -1.81 -6.68
C PHE A 183 8.05 -2.24 -6.65
N GLU A 184 8.91 -1.47 -5.97
CA GLU A 184 10.32 -1.81 -5.79
C GLU A 184 10.49 -3.16 -5.11
N THR A 185 9.76 -3.40 -4.01
CA THR A 185 9.79 -4.68 -3.27
C THR A 185 9.37 -5.83 -4.16
N ALA A 186 8.31 -5.67 -4.97
CA ALA A 186 7.88 -6.67 -5.93
C ALA A 186 8.97 -6.99 -6.97
N VAL A 187 9.67 -5.99 -7.50
CA VAL A 187 10.81 -6.22 -8.41
C VAL A 187 11.94 -6.95 -7.71
N LYS A 188 12.33 -6.52 -6.51
CA LYS A 188 13.47 -7.09 -5.79
C LYS A 188 13.21 -8.52 -5.30
N LYS A 189 11.97 -8.85 -4.88
CA LYS A 189 11.64 -10.14 -4.25
C LYS A 189 10.91 -11.12 -5.17
N ALA A 190 10.25 -10.65 -6.23
CA ALA A 190 9.41 -11.51 -7.07
C ALA A 190 9.65 -11.38 -8.58
N GLN A 191 10.25 -10.29 -9.07
CA GLN A 191 10.44 -10.03 -10.50
C GLN A 191 9.16 -10.30 -11.30
N PRO A 192 8.09 -9.48 -11.13
CA PRO A 192 6.85 -9.68 -11.87
C PRO A 192 7.12 -9.74 -13.39
N TYR A 193 6.37 -10.55 -14.12
CA TYR A 193 6.59 -10.68 -15.56
C TYR A 193 6.28 -9.39 -16.29
N THR A 194 5.30 -8.62 -15.79
CA THR A 194 4.93 -7.34 -16.39
C THR A 194 4.58 -6.29 -15.33
N PHE A 195 4.65 -5.04 -15.75
CA PHE A 195 4.09 -3.88 -15.06
C PHE A 195 2.97 -3.27 -15.88
N MET A 196 1.96 -2.73 -15.23
CA MET A 196 0.97 -1.89 -15.89
C MET A 196 1.20 -0.44 -15.45
N CYS A 197 1.53 0.45 -16.41
CA CYS A 197 1.62 1.87 -16.12
C CYS A 197 0.24 2.47 -15.86
N SER A 198 0.17 3.49 -15.02
CA SER A 198 -1.09 4.17 -14.68
C SER A 198 -1.56 5.13 -15.78
N TYR A 199 -2.81 5.57 -15.67
CA TYR A 199 -3.41 6.56 -16.57
C TYR A 199 -2.84 7.97 -16.41
N ASN A 200 -2.60 8.37 -15.16
CA ASN A 200 -2.28 9.75 -14.77
C ASN A 200 -0.89 10.18 -15.22
N GLN A 201 -0.69 11.49 -15.23
CA GLN A 201 0.64 12.07 -15.30
C GLN A 201 1.31 12.01 -13.91
N ILE A 202 2.63 12.02 -13.92
CA ILE A 202 3.48 12.23 -12.74
C ILE A 202 4.32 13.47 -13.02
N ASN A 203 4.11 14.51 -12.23
CA ASN A 203 4.81 15.80 -12.38
C ASN A 203 4.76 16.33 -13.82
N GLY A 204 3.56 16.28 -14.44
CA GLY A 204 3.29 16.82 -15.77
C GLY A 204 3.63 15.88 -16.95
N THR A 205 4.10 14.64 -16.71
CA THR A 205 4.40 13.68 -17.77
C THR A 205 3.53 12.43 -17.59
N PHE A 206 2.78 12.00 -18.62
CA PHE A 206 1.99 10.77 -18.55
C PHE A 206 2.87 9.57 -18.19
N ALA A 207 2.39 8.73 -17.28
CA ALA A 207 3.12 7.54 -16.84
C ALA A 207 3.53 6.65 -18.01
N SER A 208 2.70 6.58 -19.06
CA SER A 208 2.93 5.80 -20.27
C SER A 208 4.10 6.30 -21.15
N GLU A 209 4.56 7.53 -20.97
CA GLU A 209 5.67 8.13 -21.73
C GLU A 209 6.76 8.75 -20.84
N ASN A 210 6.75 8.40 -19.55
CA ASN A 210 7.69 8.93 -18.56
C ASN A 210 8.95 8.06 -18.50
N LYS A 211 10.00 8.49 -19.22
CA LYS A 211 11.28 7.78 -19.28
C LYS A 211 11.93 7.63 -17.91
N TRP A 212 11.91 8.67 -17.07
CA TRP A 212 12.45 8.60 -15.73
C TRP A 212 11.78 7.46 -14.93
N LEU A 213 10.44 7.37 -14.99
CA LEU A 213 9.67 6.34 -14.30
C LEU A 213 9.97 4.94 -14.86
N LEU A 214 9.79 4.74 -16.19
CA LEU A 214 9.77 3.41 -16.82
C LEU A 214 11.15 2.85 -17.11
N THR A 215 12.15 3.72 -17.33
CA THR A 215 13.51 3.30 -17.66
C THR A 215 14.47 3.55 -16.52
N ASP A 216 14.60 4.79 -16.05
CA ASP A 216 15.67 5.13 -15.11
C ASP A 216 15.39 4.51 -13.73
N VAL A 217 14.17 4.67 -13.20
CA VAL A 217 13.76 4.08 -11.91
C VAL A 217 13.51 2.58 -12.04
N LEU A 218 12.53 2.19 -12.87
CA LEU A 218 12.07 0.79 -12.90
C LEU A 218 13.15 -0.18 -13.35
N ARG A 219 13.89 0.16 -14.41
CA ARG A 219 14.93 -0.72 -14.99
C ARG A 219 16.32 -0.40 -14.45
N GLY A 220 16.68 0.88 -14.35
CA GLY A 220 17.99 1.32 -13.89
C GLY A 220 18.20 1.02 -12.42
N ASP A 221 17.37 1.58 -11.54
CA ASP A 221 17.57 1.47 -10.09
C ASP A 221 17.11 0.11 -9.54
N TRP A 222 15.99 -0.42 -10.02
CA TRP A 222 15.41 -1.65 -9.45
C TRP A 222 15.80 -2.92 -10.20
N GLY A 223 16.20 -2.81 -11.48
CA GLY A 223 16.64 -3.97 -12.27
C GLY A 223 15.48 -4.84 -12.79
N PHE A 224 14.33 -4.23 -13.11
CA PHE A 224 13.19 -4.93 -13.70
C PHE A 224 13.54 -5.54 -15.06
N LYS A 225 13.16 -6.79 -15.29
CA LYS A 225 13.52 -7.57 -16.47
C LYS A 225 12.36 -7.87 -17.42
N GLY A 226 11.13 -7.67 -16.97
CA GLY A 226 9.91 -7.93 -17.75
C GLY A 226 9.61 -6.84 -18.78
N TYR A 227 8.37 -6.74 -19.22
CA TYR A 227 7.91 -5.64 -20.05
C TYR A 227 6.84 -4.79 -19.33
N VAL A 228 6.68 -3.54 -19.77
CA VAL A 228 5.61 -2.66 -19.30
C VAL A 228 4.49 -2.64 -20.31
N MET A 229 3.25 -2.85 -19.84
CA MET A 229 2.03 -2.62 -20.61
C MET A 229 1.34 -1.34 -20.15
N SER A 230 0.57 -0.72 -21.03
CA SER A 230 -0.31 0.37 -20.64
C SER A 230 -1.51 -0.15 -19.85
N ASP A 231 -2.07 0.66 -18.97
CA ASP A 231 -3.47 0.50 -18.60
C ASP A 231 -4.35 0.72 -19.86
N TRP A 232 -5.59 0.22 -19.85
CA TRP A 232 -6.46 0.12 -21.03
C TRP A 232 -6.84 1.50 -21.58
N GLY A 233 -6.15 1.90 -22.65
CA GLY A 233 -6.30 3.22 -23.28
C GLY A 233 -5.46 4.34 -22.64
N ALA A 234 -4.43 4.01 -21.85
CA ALA A 234 -3.55 4.99 -21.18
C ALA A 234 -2.46 5.59 -22.09
N VAL A 235 -2.34 5.16 -23.33
CA VAL A 235 -1.31 5.67 -24.26
C VAL A 235 -1.67 7.07 -24.75
N ASN A 236 -0.80 8.05 -24.47
CA ASN A 236 -0.91 9.41 -24.99
C ASN A 236 -0.12 9.58 -26.29
N ASP A 237 1.21 9.37 -26.25
CA ASP A 237 2.09 9.38 -27.42
C ASP A 237 2.79 8.01 -27.54
N ARG A 238 2.44 7.25 -28.57
CA ARG A 238 2.93 5.86 -28.70
C ARG A 238 4.43 5.77 -28.93
N VAL A 239 4.98 6.68 -29.75
CA VAL A 239 6.40 6.67 -30.08
C VAL A 239 7.23 7.07 -28.86
N LYS A 240 6.87 8.16 -28.18
CA LYS A 240 7.50 8.55 -26.91
C LYS A 240 7.35 7.48 -25.84
N GLY A 241 6.18 6.83 -25.77
CA GLY A 241 5.96 5.72 -24.86
C GLY A 241 6.96 4.59 -25.09
N LEU A 242 7.18 4.20 -26.33
CA LEU A 242 8.14 3.15 -26.68
C LEU A 242 9.59 3.57 -26.32
N GLU A 243 9.97 4.81 -26.60
CA GLU A 243 11.27 5.37 -26.19
C GLU A 243 11.45 5.42 -24.66
N ALA A 244 10.36 5.67 -23.94
CA ALA A 244 10.35 5.72 -22.47
C ALA A 244 10.42 4.34 -21.83
N GLY A 245 10.10 3.26 -22.55
CA GLY A 245 10.12 1.89 -22.03
C GLY A 245 8.73 1.27 -21.84
N LEU A 246 7.69 1.80 -22.50
CA LEU A 246 6.37 1.18 -22.63
C LEU A 246 6.38 0.23 -23.83
N GLU A 247 6.54 -1.06 -23.57
CA GLU A 247 6.63 -2.05 -24.63
C GLU A 247 5.28 -2.36 -25.28
N LEU A 248 4.21 -2.57 -24.49
CA LEU A 248 2.92 -3.06 -24.97
C LEU A 248 1.80 -2.04 -24.73
N GLU A 249 1.10 -1.66 -25.80
CA GLU A 249 -0.16 -0.92 -25.71
C GLU A 249 -1.34 -1.89 -25.56
N MET A 250 -2.23 -1.63 -24.61
CA MET A 250 -3.50 -2.35 -24.46
C MET A 250 -4.67 -1.37 -24.29
N PRO A 251 -5.87 -1.69 -24.82
CA PRO A 251 -6.11 -2.72 -25.82
C PRO A 251 -5.58 -2.32 -27.19
N SER A 252 -5.87 -3.12 -28.21
CA SER A 252 -5.50 -2.78 -29.61
C SER A 252 -6.02 -1.41 -30.04
N SER A 253 -5.15 -0.58 -30.63
CA SER A 253 -5.55 0.65 -31.35
C SER A 253 -5.99 0.40 -32.79
N ASN A 254 -6.29 -0.86 -33.17
CA ASN A 254 -6.64 -1.28 -34.51
C ASN A 254 -5.59 -0.90 -35.55
N GLY A 255 -4.30 -0.95 -35.16
CA GLY A 255 -3.17 -0.68 -36.05
C GLY A 255 -2.81 0.80 -36.21
N VAL A 256 -3.57 1.73 -35.63
CA VAL A 256 -3.29 3.17 -35.74
C VAL A 256 -1.92 3.48 -35.17
N ASN A 257 -1.67 3.06 -33.94
CA ASN A 257 -0.40 3.30 -33.25
C ASN A 257 0.76 2.44 -33.78
N ASP A 258 0.46 1.24 -34.30
CA ASP A 258 1.47 0.40 -34.98
C ASP A 258 2.03 1.15 -36.21
N ALA A 259 1.16 1.82 -37.01
CA ALA A 259 1.57 2.61 -38.17
C ALA A 259 2.45 3.81 -37.76
N LEU A 260 2.22 4.43 -36.62
CA LEU A 260 3.07 5.52 -36.10
C LEU A 260 4.47 5.01 -35.78
N ILE A 261 4.59 3.83 -35.15
CA ILE A 261 5.88 3.20 -34.84
C ILE A 261 6.64 2.91 -36.15
N VAL A 262 5.96 2.28 -37.14
CA VAL A 262 6.54 1.96 -38.45
C VAL A 262 7.05 3.23 -39.16
N GLN A 263 6.25 4.31 -39.12
CA GLN A 263 6.63 5.57 -39.73
C GLN A 263 7.85 6.19 -39.02
N ALA A 264 7.87 6.20 -37.70
CA ALA A 264 8.96 6.77 -36.88
C ALA A 264 10.29 6.02 -37.10
N VAL A 265 10.26 4.70 -37.29
CA VAL A 265 11.47 3.94 -37.66
C VAL A 265 11.92 4.28 -39.09
N LYS A 266 10.99 4.37 -40.04
CA LYS A 266 11.30 4.67 -41.44
C LYS A 266 11.89 6.08 -41.65
N ASP A 267 11.46 7.06 -40.90
CA ASP A 267 11.98 8.44 -40.94
C ASP A 267 13.17 8.70 -40.00
N GLY A 268 13.52 7.71 -39.17
CA GLY A 268 14.67 7.75 -38.26
C GLY A 268 14.43 8.50 -36.98
N SER A 269 13.20 8.91 -36.66
CA SER A 269 12.84 9.54 -35.38
C SER A 269 12.81 8.52 -34.24
N LEU A 270 12.58 7.24 -34.51
CA LEU A 270 12.71 6.12 -33.58
C LEU A 270 13.81 5.17 -34.06
N LYS A 271 14.73 4.81 -33.18
CA LYS A 271 15.75 3.78 -33.46
C LYS A 271 15.12 2.40 -33.47
N GLU A 272 15.35 1.60 -34.50
CA GLU A 272 14.83 0.24 -34.62
C GLU A 272 15.30 -0.66 -33.47
N ASP A 273 16.50 -0.45 -32.92
CA ASP A 273 17.02 -1.19 -31.75
C ASP A 273 16.12 -1.06 -30.51
N ILE A 274 15.44 0.08 -30.34
CA ILE A 274 14.48 0.27 -29.23
C ILE A 274 13.26 -0.64 -29.42
N LEU A 275 12.74 -0.68 -30.64
CA LEU A 275 11.64 -1.57 -31.03
C LEU A 275 12.03 -3.04 -30.88
N ASP A 276 13.24 -3.41 -31.34
CA ASP A 276 13.75 -4.79 -31.21
C ASP A 276 13.84 -5.23 -29.74
N GLN A 277 14.34 -4.36 -28.84
CA GLN A 277 14.39 -4.63 -27.42
C GLN A 277 12.98 -4.80 -26.80
N ALA A 278 12.04 -3.98 -27.21
CA ALA A 278 10.65 -4.09 -26.74
C ALA A 278 10.05 -5.45 -27.14
N VAL A 279 10.21 -5.83 -28.40
CA VAL A 279 9.75 -7.14 -28.90
C VAL A 279 10.45 -8.30 -28.20
N GLU A 280 11.77 -8.23 -27.99
CA GLU A 280 12.50 -9.27 -27.25
C GLU A 280 11.95 -9.48 -25.81
N ARG A 281 11.58 -8.38 -25.12
CA ARG A 281 11.00 -8.45 -23.77
C ARG A 281 9.61 -9.10 -23.77
N ILE A 282 8.78 -8.73 -24.73
CA ILE A 282 7.43 -9.32 -24.92
C ILE A 282 7.55 -10.81 -25.25
N LEU A 283 8.35 -11.16 -26.25
CA LEU A 283 8.54 -12.55 -26.67
C LEU A 283 9.08 -13.45 -25.55
N ARG A 284 9.96 -12.93 -24.70
CA ARG A 284 10.46 -13.70 -23.56
C ARG A 284 9.34 -14.15 -22.64
N ILE A 285 8.37 -13.28 -22.35
CA ILE A 285 7.24 -13.60 -21.47
C ILE A 285 6.23 -14.50 -22.16
N ILE A 286 5.94 -14.25 -23.47
CA ILE A 286 5.08 -15.12 -24.26
C ILE A 286 5.63 -16.57 -24.27
N PHE A 287 6.92 -16.73 -24.51
CA PHE A 287 7.52 -18.07 -24.54
C PHE A 287 7.72 -18.69 -23.17
N GLU A 288 7.92 -17.87 -22.10
CA GLU A 288 7.95 -18.38 -20.74
C GLU A 288 6.63 -19.08 -20.40
N TYR A 289 5.49 -18.48 -20.74
CA TYR A 289 4.20 -19.10 -20.57
C TYR A 289 4.00 -20.31 -21.53
N ALA A 290 4.21 -20.11 -22.83
CA ALA A 290 3.91 -21.12 -23.83
C ALA A 290 4.73 -22.40 -23.68
N ASP A 291 6.00 -22.30 -23.30
CA ASP A 291 6.89 -23.45 -23.11
C ASP A 291 6.63 -24.18 -21.77
N ASN A 292 5.98 -23.54 -20.80
CA ASN A 292 5.63 -24.09 -19.50
C ASN A 292 4.11 -24.27 -19.30
N ARG A 293 3.33 -24.12 -20.36
CA ARG A 293 1.87 -24.32 -20.33
C ARG A 293 1.55 -25.74 -19.89
N ALA A 294 0.95 -25.85 -18.73
CA ALA A 294 0.58 -27.14 -18.11
C ALA A 294 -0.73 -26.98 -17.36
N PRO A 295 -1.88 -27.05 -18.07
CA PRO A 295 -3.19 -26.94 -17.42
C PRO A 295 -3.30 -27.91 -16.25
N GLN A 296 -3.68 -27.41 -15.08
CA GLN A 296 -3.81 -28.17 -13.86
C GLN A 296 -5.30 -28.41 -13.56
N GLU A 297 -5.58 -29.53 -12.94
CA GLU A 297 -6.92 -29.77 -12.40
C GLU A 297 -7.12 -28.91 -11.14
N PHE A 298 -8.26 -28.24 -11.06
CA PHE A 298 -8.74 -27.52 -9.89
C PHE A 298 -10.23 -27.77 -9.69
N THR A 299 -10.74 -27.48 -8.51
CA THR A 299 -12.18 -27.52 -8.25
C THR A 299 -12.59 -26.23 -7.56
N MET A 300 -13.61 -25.59 -8.07
CA MET A 300 -14.13 -24.33 -7.49
C MET A 300 -14.56 -24.50 -6.04
N GLU A 301 -15.01 -25.70 -5.63
CA GLU A 301 -15.40 -26.02 -4.25
C GLU A 301 -14.20 -25.96 -3.30
N LYS A 302 -13.06 -26.52 -3.72
CA LYS A 302 -11.83 -26.47 -2.91
C LYS A 302 -11.30 -25.06 -2.80
N ASP A 303 -11.31 -24.32 -3.91
CA ASP A 303 -10.83 -22.94 -3.96
C ASP A 303 -11.80 -22.00 -3.22
N HIS A 304 -13.10 -22.34 -3.17
CA HIS A 304 -14.07 -21.67 -2.28
C HIS A 304 -13.74 -21.84 -0.79
N GLU A 305 -13.32 -23.03 -0.36
CA GLU A 305 -12.86 -23.26 1.01
C GLU A 305 -11.58 -22.52 1.33
N GLU A 306 -10.68 -22.37 0.35
CA GLU A 306 -9.48 -21.54 0.48
C GLU A 306 -9.85 -20.05 0.62
N ALA A 307 -10.76 -19.56 -0.22
CA ALA A 307 -11.29 -18.19 -0.12
C ALA A 307 -11.92 -17.92 1.26
N ARG A 308 -12.65 -18.91 1.82
CA ARG A 308 -13.20 -18.83 3.18
C ARG A 308 -12.09 -18.72 4.22
N HIS A 309 -11.09 -19.59 4.14
CA HIS A 309 -9.95 -19.58 5.07
C HIS A 309 -9.21 -18.24 5.04
N ILE A 310 -8.95 -17.69 3.86
CA ILE A 310 -8.31 -16.37 3.72
C ILE A 310 -9.16 -15.27 4.35
N ALA A 311 -10.49 -15.30 4.16
CA ALA A 311 -11.39 -14.35 4.80
C ALA A 311 -11.34 -14.45 6.34
N GLU A 312 -11.38 -15.66 6.89
CA GLU A 312 -11.29 -15.95 8.33
C GLU A 312 -10.01 -15.44 8.96
N GLU A 313 -8.87 -15.60 8.27
CA GLU A 313 -7.54 -15.15 8.72
C GLU A 313 -7.33 -13.63 8.63
N SER A 314 -8.20 -12.95 7.88
CA SER A 314 -8.03 -11.54 7.53
C SER A 314 -9.03 -10.61 8.22
N MET A 315 -10.24 -11.06 8.58
CA MET A 315 -11.23 -10.23 9.26
C MET A 315 -10.72 -9.74 10.61
N VAL A 316 -11.05 -8.48 10.96
CA VAL A 316 -10.46 -7.78 12.09
C VAL A 316 -11.51 -7.54 13.18
N LEU A 317 -11.32 -8.14 14.34
CA LEU A 317 -12.13 -7.83 15.52
C LEU A 317 -11.64 -6.52 16.13
N LEU A 318 -12.46 -5.47 16.06
CA LEU A 318 -12.10 -4.12 16.50
C LEU A 318 -12.57 -3.81 17.93
N LYS A 319 -13.70 -4.39 18.36
CA LYS A 319 -14.25 -4.17 19.71
C LYS A 319 -14.89 -5.45 20.23
N ASN A 320 -14.68 -5.75 21.51
CA ASN A 320 -15.26 -6.93 22.19
C ASN A 320 -15.45 -6.68 23.70
N ASP A 321 -16.22 -5.63 24.01
CA ASP A 321 -16.47 -5.25 25.41
C ASP A 321 -17.28 -6.33 26.13
N GLU A 322 -16.95 -6.57 27.38
CA GLU A 322 -17.60 -7.60 28.23
C GLU A 322 -17.59 -9.01 27.60
N GLN A 323 -16.69 -9.27 26.64
CA GLN A 323 -16.62 -10.54 25.91
C GLN A 323 -17.98 -10.88 25.26
N ILE A 324 -18.62 -9.86 24.61
CA ILE A 324 -19.91 -10.05 23.93
C ILE A 324 -19.83 -11.10 22.82
N LEU A 325 -18.67 -11.25 22.20
CA LEU A 325 -18.30 -12.30 21.26
C LEU A 325 -17.31 -13.27 21.92
N PRO A 326 -17.33 -14.57 21.56
CA PRO A 326 -18.21 -15.19 20.60
C PRO A 326 -19.66 -15.35 21.10
N LEU A 327 -20.61 -15.41 20.15
CA LEU A 327 -22.02 -15.70 20.41
C LEU A 327 -22.19 -17.16 20.84
N LYS A 328 -23.21 -17.43 21.65
CA LYS A 328 -23.58 -18.80 22.05
C LYS A 328 -24.83 -19.24 21.31
N ALA A 329 -24.87 -20.48 20.81
CA ALA A 329 -26.03 -21.02 20.11
C ALA A 329 -27.33 -21.02 20.96
N SER A 330 -27.17 -21.07 22.30
CA SER A 330 -28.30 -21.02 23.25
C SER A 330 -28.91 -19.62 23.43
N GLU A 331 -28.24 -18.56 22.98
CA GLU A 331 -28.73 -17.18 23.08
C GLU A 331 -29.68 -16.86 21.93
N LYS A 332 -30.68 -16.02 22.18
CA LYS A 332 -31.56 -15.48 21.13
C LYS A 332 -30.85 -14.29 20.47
N ILE A 333 -30.49 -14.47 19.24
CA ILE A 333 -29.75 -13.45 18.47
C ILE A 333 -30.65 -12.85 17.40
N ALA A 334 -30.66 -11.53 17.28
CA ALA A 334 -31.27 -10.85 16.16
C ALA A 334 -30.20 -10.45 15.13
N PHE A 335 -30.30 -10.91 13.90
CA PHE A 335 -29.54 -10.42 12.77
C PHE A 335 -30.34 -9.34 12.05
N ILE A 336 -29.76 -8.14 11.96
CA ILE A 336 -30.39 -6.96 11.38
C ILE A 336 -29.51 -6.44 10.22
N GLY A 337 -30.15 -6.03 9.14
CA GLY A 337 -29.47 -5.45 7.98
C GLY A 337 -29.47 -6.34 6.75
N GLY A 338 -29.66 -5.74 5.58
CA GLY A 338 -29.72 -6.46 4.30
C GLY A 338 -28.44 -7.25 3.99
N PHE A 339 -27.28 -6.81 4.47
CA PHE A 339 -26.01 -7.48 4.25
C PHE A 339 -25.87 -8.83 4.96
N ALA A 340 -26.69 -9.12 6.00
CA ALA A 340 -26.73 -10.45 6.60
C ALA A 340 -27.13 -11.55 5.62
N LYS A 341 -27.97 -11.20 4.61
CA LYS A 341 -28.53 -12.09 3.61
C LYS A 341 -27.96 -11.87 2.21
N LYS A 342 -27.61 -10.63 1.89
CA LYS A 342 -26.99 -10.22 0.63
C LYS A 342 -25.71 -9.45 0.93
N PRO A 343 -24.60 -10.14 1.28
CA PRO A 343 -23.38 -9.46 1.66
C PRO A 343 -22.80 -8.70 0.45
N ARG A 344 -22.25 -7.52 0.71
CA ARG A 344 -21.32 -6.90 -0.22
C ARG A 344 -19.97 -7.58 -0.01
N PHE A 345 -19.46 -8.26 -1.03
CA PHE A 345 -18.30 -9.16 -0.90
C PHE A 345 -17.13 -8.81 -1.83
N GLN A 346 -17.33 -7.91 -2.79
CA GLN A 346 -16.32 -7.40 -3.72
C GLN A 346 -16.69 -5.97 -4.15
N GLY A 347 -15.76 -5.28 -4.84
CA GLY A 347 -16.01 -3.97 -5.42
C GLY A 347 -16.47 -4.04 -6.88
N GLY A 348 -16.81 -2.87 -7.45
CA GLY A 348 -17.21 -2.72 -8.84
C GLY A 348 -16.06 -2.32 -9.76
N GLY A 349 -16.19 -2.59 -11.06
CA GLY A 349 -15.23 -2.25 -12.09
C GLY A 349 -14.50 -3.45 -12.68
N SER A 350 -13.30 -3.24 -13.19
CA SER A 350 -12.49 -4.25 -13.90
C SER A 350 -12.15 -5.49 -13.05
N SER A 351 -12.11 -5.34 -11.72
CA SER A 351 -11.82 -6.45 -10.80
C SER A 351 -13.04 -7.27 -10.39
N HIS A 352 -14.24 -6.99 -10.94
CA HIS A 352 -15.48 -7.66 -10.54
C HIS A 352 -15.57 -9.11 -11.08
N ILE A 353 -15.62 -10.09 -10.19
CA ILE A 353 -15.62 -11.52 -10.50
C ILE A 353 -17.05 -12.06 -10.62
N ASN A 354 -17.30 -12.87 -11.64
CA ASN A 354 -18.55 -13.63 -11.79
C ASN A 354 -18.48 -14.90 -10.93
N CYS A 355 -18.92 -14.78 -9.67
CA CYS A 355 -18.77 -15.85 -8.69
C CYS A 355 -19.64 -17.08 -9.01
N PHE A 356 -19.08 -18.27 -8.82
CA PHE A 356 -19.86 -19.49 -8.98
C PHE A 356 -20.77 -19.76 -7.77
N LYS A 357 -20.40 -19.25 -6.57
CA LYS A 357 -21.13 -19.46 -5.31
C LYS A 357 -20.90 -18.27 -4.38
N ILE A 358 -21.93 -17.83 -3.69
CA ILE A 358 -21.83 -16.77 -2.68
C ILE A 358 -22.48 -17.29 -1.40
N THR A 359 -21.81 -17.15 -0.25
CA THR A 359 -22.37 -17.44 1.06
C THR A 359 -22.78 -16.18 1.79
N ASN A 360 -23.74 -16.29 2.69
CA ASN A 360 -24.17 -15.21 3.57
C ASN A 360 -24.13 -15.64 5.04
N ALA A 361 -24.06 -14.69 5.95
CA ALA A 361 -23.93 -14.96 7.37
C ALA A 361 -25.18 -15.65 7.95
N LEU A 362 -26.37 -15.27 7.51
CA LEU A 362 -27.63 -15.80 8.02
C LEU A 362 -27.80 -17.31 7.77
N ASP A 363 -27.44 -17.79 6.57
CA ASP A 363 -27.53 -19.20 6.21
C ASP A 363 -26.34 -20.03 6.72
N SER A 364 -25.31 -19.38 7.27
CA SER A 364 -24.06 -20.03 7.73
C SER A 364 -23.97 -20.17 9.26
N VAL A 365 -25.01 -19.79 10.00
CA VAL A 365 -25.03 -19.94 11.46
C VAL A 365 -25.08 -21.43 11.87
N PRO A 366 -24.61 -21.79 13.09
CA PRO A 366 -24.79 -23.15 13.60
C PRO A 366 -26.25 -23.63 13.57
N SER A 367 -26.46 -24.88 13.26
CA SER A 367 -27.82 -25.44 13.09
C SER A 367 -28.70 -25.41 14.35
N ASP A 368 -28.07 -25.29 15.52
CA ASP A 368 -28.73 -25.17 16.83
C ASP A 368 -28.83 -23.71 17.32
N ALA A 369 -28.35 -22.74 16.54
CA ALA A 369 -28.43 -21.34 16.90
C ALA A 369 -29.86 -20.78 16.77
N GLN A 370 -30.23 -19.93 17.73
CA GLN A 370 -31.52 -19.27 17.76
C GLN A 370 -31.45 -17.88 17.14
N VAL A 371 -31.52 -17.80 15.81
CA VAL A 371 -31.39 -16.53 15.08
C VAL A 371 -32.72 -16.09 14.51
N THR A 372 -33.09 -14.83 14.75
CA THR A 372 -34.18 -14.12 14.09
C THR A 372 -33.60 -13.08 13.15
N TYR A 373 -34.25 -12.80 12.02
CA TYR A 373 -33.78 -11.84 11.03
C TYR A 373 -34.81 -10.76 10.77
N ALA A 374 -34.33 -9.51 10.63
CA ALA A 374 -35.11 -8.41 10.07
C ALA A 374 -34.22 -7.55 9.16
N GLU A 375 -34.76 -7.15 8.02
CA GLU A 375 -33.95 -6.39 7.03
C GLU A 375 -33.52 -5.00 7.54
N GLY A 376 -34.46 -4.29 8.19
CA GLY A 376 -34.23 -2.99 8.83
C GLY A 376 -33.91 -1.84 7.85
N PHE A 377 -33.04 -2.07 6.87
CA PHE A 377 -32.72 -1.18 5.77
C PHE A 377 -32.28 -1.97 4.52
N PRO A 378 -32.53 -1.45 3.30
CA PRO A 378 -32.07 -2.10 2.08
C PRO A 378 -30.54 -2.02 1.96
N ALA A 379 -29.92 -3.10 1.44
CA ALA A 379 -28.46 -3.19 1.27
C ALA A 379 -27.92 -2.31 0.12
N ASP A 380 -28.77 -2.01 -0.86
CA ASP A 380 -28.39 -1.41 -2.14
C ASP A 380 -28.58 0.12 -2.23
N LYS A 381 -29.20 0.74 -1.23
CA LYS A 381 -29.52 2.17 -1.28
C LYS A 381 -29.66 2.83 0.09
N ASN A 382 -29.52 4.15 0.12
CA ASN A 382 -29.72 4.97 1.31
C ASN A 382 -31.20 5.40 1.41
N LEU A 383 -32.07 4.50 1.85
CA LEU A 383 -33.49 4.76 2.06
C LEU A 383 -33.91 4.28 3.46
N TYR A 384 -34.44 5.20 4.28
CA TYR A 384 -35.04 4.82 5.55
C TYR A 384 -36.51 4.45 5.33
N ASP A 385 -36.86 3.21 5.65
CA ASP A 385 -38.23 2.70 5.59
C ASP A 385 -38.75 2.48 7.02
N ASP A 386 -39.79 3.21 7.41
CA ASP A 386 -40.33 3.17 8.77
C ASP A 386 -40.90 1.78 9.16
N ALA A 387 -41.41 1.02 8.19
CA ALA A 387 -41.95 -0.32 8.46
C ALA A 387 -40.82 -1.33 8.70
N LEU A 388 -39.77 -1.31 7.85
CA LEU A 388 -38.58 -2.16 8.04
C LEU A 388 -37.87 -1.81 9.34
N ALA A 389 -37.73 -0.53 9.65
CA ALA A 389 -37.11 -0.08 10.89
C ALA A 389 -37.91 -0.51 12.14
N ALA A 390 -39.23 -0.37 12.13
CA ALA A 390 -40.10 -0.80 13.25
C ALA A 390 -40.01 -2.32 13.49
N GLU A 391 -39.97 -3.13 12.42
CA GLU A 391 -39.78 -4.58 12.51
C GLU A 391 -38.38 -4.90 13.11
N ALA A 392 -37.35 -4.25 12.66
CA ALA A 392 -35.99 -4.46 13.16
C ALA A 392 -35.87 -4.08 14.65
N ILE A 393 -36.39 -2.93 15.05
CA ILE A 393 -36.39 -2.49 16.46
C ILE A 393 -37.15 -3.49 17.35
N LYS A 394 -38.30 -3.98 16.89
CA LYS A 394 -39.09 -5.00 17.62
C LYS A 394 -38.33 -6.31 17.73
N THR A 395 -37.67 -6.75 16.65
CA THR A 395 -36.87 -7.98 16.62
C THR A 395 -35.68 -7.85 17.57
N ALA A 396 -34.98 -6.70 17.54
CA ALA A 396 -33.88 -6.39 18.42
C ALA A 396 -34.26 -6.40 19.92
N ALA A 397 -35.39 -5.80 20.27
CA ALA A 397 -35.87 -5.74 21.65
C ALA A 397 -36.27 -7.12 22.23
N ALA A 398 -36.55 -8.10 21.39
CA ALA A 398 -36.94 -9.47 21.79
C ALA A 398 -35.73 -10.43 21.89
N ALA A 399 -34.54 -10.00 21.51
CA ALA A 399 -33.32 -10.81 21.50
C ALA A 399 -32.44 -10.56 22.74
N ASP A 400 -31.58 -11.51 23.06
CA ASP A 400 -30.55 -11.36 24.10
C ASP A 400 -29.37 -10.49 23.61
N LYS A 401 -29.07 -10.60 22.30
CA LYS A 401 -28.02 -9.80 21.60
C LYS A 401 -28.47 -9.48 20.17
N VAL A 402 -27.95 -8.42 19.62
CA VAL A 402 -28.16 -8.00 18.23
C VAL A 402 -26.84 -7.97 17.48
N VAL A 403 -26.86 -8.47 16.25
CA VAL A 403 -25.78 -8.27 15.26
C VAL A 403 -26.34 -7.46 14.10
N ILE A 404 -25.82 -6.26 13.88
CA ILE A 404 -26.21 -5.38 12.78
C ILE A 404 -25.17 -5.49 11.67
N PHE A 405 -25.59 -5.88 10.47
CA PHE A 405 -24.74 -5.97 9.28
C PHE A 405 -24.86 -4.67 8.49
N ALA A 406 -23.91 -3.77 8.71
CA ALA A 406 -23.87 -2.45 8.10
C ALA A 406 -22.73 -2.34 7.07
N GLY A 407 -22.72 -1.31 6.25
CA GLY A 407 -21.65 -1.11 5.27
C GLY A 407 -22.03 -0.17 4.14
N LEU A 408 -21.18 -0.13 3.12
CA LEU A 408 -21.38 0.73 1.96
C LEU A 408 -22.08 -0.07 0.83
N PRO A 409 -23.17 0.46 0.24
CA PRO A 409 -23.70 -0.06 -1.03
C PRO A 409 -22.67 0.06 -2.17
N ASP A 410 -22.79 -0.75 -3.21
CA ASP A 410 -21.91 -0.73 -4.39
C ASP A 410 -21.78 0.66 -5.03
N SER A 411 -22.88 1.45 -4.97
CA SER A 411 -22.91 2.81 -5.50
C SER A 411 -22.06 3.83 -4.73
N PHE A 412 -21.49 3.48 -3.58
CA PHE A 412 -20.70 4.40 -2.75
C PHE A 412 -19.20 4.37 -3.09
N GLU A 413 -18.69 3.25 -3.55
CA GLU A 413 -17.28 3.12 -3.94
C GLU A 413 -17.13 2.10 -5.08
N SER A 414 -16.42 2.47 -6.12
CA SER A 414 -16.16 1.64 -7.31
C SER A 414 -14.98 2.20 -8.08
N GLU A 415 -14.43 1.42 -8.99
CA GLU A 415 -13.64 1.95 -10.07
C GLU A 415 -14.47 2.96 -10.88
N GLY A 416 -13.82 4.07 -11.30
CA GLY A 416 -14.41 5.12 -12.14
C GLY A 416 -14.92 6.34 -11.37
N TYR A 417 -15.12 6.27 -10.06
CA TYR A 417 -15.49 7.42 -9.23
C TYR A 417 -15.02 7.29 -7.78
N ASP A 418 -14.83 8.43 -7.12
CA ASP A 418 -14.43 8.54 -5.73
C ASP A 418 -15.65 8.76 -4.83
N ARG A 419 -15.53 8.36 -3.56
CA ARG A 419 -16.52 8.70 -2.51
C ARG A 419 -16.53 10.20 -2.26
N SER A 420 -17.70 10.73 -1.90
CA SER A 420 -17.85 12.15 -1.53
C SER A 420 -17.70 12.39 -0.01
N HIS A 421 -17.77 11.34 0.81
CA HIS A 421 -17.68 11.41 2.27
C HIS A 421 -17.37 10.03 2.88
N MET A 422 -16.93 10.00 4.13
CA MET A 422 -16.67 8.75 4.89
C MET A 422 -17.91 8.18 5.60
N ARG A 423 -19.05 8.85 5.56
CA ARG A 423 -20.24 8.41 6.31
C ARG A 423 -20.85 7.15 5.73
N LEU A 424 -21.38 6.28 6.60
CA LEU A 424 -22.33 5.25 6.20
C LEU A 424 -23.63 5.89 5.66
N PRO A 425 -24.46 5.14 4.91
CA PRO A 425 -25.80 5.59 4.58
C PRO A 425 -26.57 6.03 5.85
N GLU A 426 -27.25 7.18 5.75
CA GLU A 426 -27.94 7.78 6.90
C GLU A 426 -29.02 6.86 7.48
N CYS A 427 -29.68 6.06 6.62
CA CYS A 427 -30.67 5.07 7.06
C CYS A 427 -30.07 4.05 8.03
N GLN A 428 -28.80 3.65 7.84
CA GLN A 428 -28.11 2.72 8.72
C GLN A 428 -27.75 3.39 10.05
N ASN A 429 -27.11 4.58 10.04
CA ASN A 429 -26.79 5.31 11.26
C ASN A 429 -28.02 5.60 12.12
N ARG A 430 -29.13 5.98 11.50
CA ARG A 430 -30.39 6.23 12.19
C ARG A 430 -30.93 4.96 12.84
N LEU A 431 -31.00 3.84 12.12
CA LEU A 431 -31.49 2.58 12.67
C LEU A 431 -30.61 2.06 13.80
N ILE A 432 -29.27 2.13 13.66
CA ILE A 432 -28.33 1.76 14.73
C ILE A 432 -28.63 2.56 16.00
N ALA A 433 -28.81 3.87 15.90
CA ALA A 433 -29.12 4.73 17.03
C ALA A 433 -30.47 4.38 17.68
N GLU A 434 -31.49 3.97 16.90
CA GLU A 434 -32.79 3.52 17.45
C GLU A 434 -32.69 2.14 18.12
N ILE A 435 -31.94 1.19 17.56
CA ILE A 435 -31.74 -0.15 18.15
C ILE A 435 -30.98 -0.03 19.47
N LEU A 436 -29.96 0.82 19.58
CA LEU A 436 -29.19 1.01 20.82
C LEU A 436 -30.05 1.49 22.00
N LYS A 437 -31.18 2.16 21.76
CA LYS A 437 -32.11 2.57 22.82
C LYS A 437 -32.85 1.38 23.45
N VAL A 438 -33.01 0.27 22.72
CA VAL A 438 -33.79 -0.90 23.16
C VAL A 438 -32.94 -2.14 23.43
N GLN A 439 -31.71 -2.19 22.86
CA GLN A 439 -30.80 -3.32 22.99
C GLN A 439 -29.32 -2.86 23.07
N PRO A 440 -28.75 -2.73 24.27
CA PRO A 440 -27.36 -2.31 24.43
C PRO A 440 -26.34 -3.41 24.08
N ASN A 441 -26.75 -4.70 24.07
CA ASN A 441 -25.89 -5.79 23.69
C ASN A 441 -25.81 -5.90 22.15
N THR A 442 -25.26 -4.86 21.53
CA THR A 442 -25.19 -4.73 20.07
C THR A 442 -23.77 -4.95 19.57
N VAL A 443 -23.66 -5.79 18.55
CA VAL A 443 -22.47 -6.03 17.73
C VAL A 443 -22.74 -5.48 16.34
N ILE A 444 -21.74 -4.85 15.71
CA ILE A 444 -21.82 -4.44 14.31
C ILE A 444 -20.79 -5.22 13.49
N VAL A 445 -21.19 -5.68 12.31
CA VAL A 445 -20.33 -6.23 11.27
C VAL A 445 -20.32 -5.24 10.11
N LEU A 446 -19.13 -4.75 9.73
CA LEU A 446 -18.96 -3.77 8.66
C LEU A 446 -18.56 -4.43 7.34
N HIS A 447 -19.23 -3.99 6.25
CA HIS A 447 -18.95 -4.39 4.86
C HIS A 447 -18.63 -3.15 4.01
N ASN A 448 -17.38 -2.77 3.94
CA ASN A 448 -16.87 -1.57 3.24
C ASN A 448 -15.50 -1.85 2.62
N GLY A 449 -15.11 -1.10 1.60
CA GLY A 449 -13.78 -1.22 0.97
C GLY A 449 -12.73 -0.25 1.52
N SER A 450 -13.17 0.72 2.33
CA SER A 450 -12.33 1.75 2.95
C SER A 450 -12.98 2.31 4.21
N PRO A 451 -12.24 3.03 5.08
CA PRO A 451 -12.74 3.51 6.39
C PRO A 451 -14.06 4.26 6.33
N VAL A 452 -14.86 4.12 7.38
CA VAL A 452 -16.14 4.81 7.57
C VAL A 452 -16.19 5.53 8.92
N GLU A 453 -16.96 6.62 8.99
CA GLU A 453 -17.27 7.31 10.24
C GLU A 453 -18.28 6.50 11.06
N MET A 454 -18.00 6.32 12.35
CA MET A 454 -18.75 5.47 13.26
C MET A 454 -19.26 6.28 14.47
N PRO A 455 -20.32 7.12 14.31
CA PRO A 455 -20.79 7.99 15.39
C PRO A 455 -21.32 7.23 16.62
N TRP A 456 -21.67 5.96 16.46
CA TRP A 456 -22.19 5.06 17.47
C TRP A 456 -21.10 4.17 18.15
N LEU A 457 -19.82 4.37 17.82
CA LEU A 457 -18.71 3.49 18.23
C LEU A 457 -18.62 3.29 19.76
N ASN A 458 -18.89 4.33 20.54
CA ASN A 458 -18.81 4.27 21.99
C ASN A 458 -20.00 3.53 22.64
N ASP A 459 -21.11 3.41 21.90
CA ASP A 459 -22.37 2.86 22.45
C ASP A 459 -22.56 1.37 22.13
N ILE A 460 -21.78 0.79 21.24
CA ILE A 460 -21.79 -0.63 20.89
C ILE A 460 -20.79 -1.43 21.74
N LYS A 461 -21.03 -2.74 21.89
CA LYS A 461 -20.12 -3.65 22.62
C LYS A 461 -19.20 -4.47 21.74
N GLY A 462 -19.56 -4.71 20.47
CA GLY A 462 -18.74 -5.48 19.54
C GLY A 462 -18.67 -4.86 18.17
N LEU A 463 -17.52 -5.00 17.52
CA LEU A 463 -17.30 -4.53 16.15
C LEU A 463 -16.38 -5.49 15.41
N LEU A 464 -16.87 -6.04 14.30
CA LEU A 464 -16.09 -6.85 13.37
C LEU A 464 -15.98 -6.11 12.04
N GLU A 465 -14.77 -5.80 11.61
CA GLU A 465 -14.50 -5.29 10.28
C GLU A 465 -14.31 -6.47 9.32
N ALA A 466 -15.30 -6.71 8.50
CA ALA A 466 -15.30 -7.78 7.52
C ALA A 466 -14.85 -7.29 6.12
N TYR A 467 -14.69 -5.98 5.94
CA TYR A 467 -14.40 -5.40 4.64
C TYR A 467 -15.24 -6.04 3.53
N LEU A 468 -14.60 -6.44 2.42
CA LEU A 468 -15.19 -7.21 1.33
C LEU A 468 -14.64 -8.64 1.40
N GLY A 469 -15.44 -9.57 1.91
CA GLY A 469 -15.00 -10.91 2.33
C GLY A 469 -14.80 -11.92 1.20
N GLY A 470 -14.96 -11.52 -0.08
CA GLY A 470 -15.00 -12.50 -1.18
C GLY A 470 -16.25 -13.38 -1.13
N GLN A 471 -16.34 -14.33 -2.05
CA GLN A 471 -17.56 -15.15 -2.20
C GLN A 471 -17.91 -16.02 -0.98
N ALA A 472 -16.94 -16.33 -0.13
CA ALA A 472 -17.10 -17.16 1.07
C ALA A 472 -17.17 -16.34 2.37
N GLY A 473 -17.17 -15.00 2.27
CA GLY A 473 -17.12 -14.07 3.39
C GLY A 473 -18.26 -14.21 4.39
N GLY A 474 -19.48 -14.56 3.93
CA GLY A 474 -20.61 -14.77 4.82
C GLY A 474 -20.41 -15.93 5.81
N THR A 475 -19.86 -17.06 5.33
CA THR A 475 -19.50 -18.17 6.21
C THR A 475 -18.35 -17.82 7.15
N ALA A 476 -17.35 -17.06 6.68
CA ALA A 476 -16.24 -16.60 7.51
C ALA A 476 -16.73 -15.72 8.66
N VAL A 477 -17.62 -14.76 8.39
CA VAL A 477 -18.27 -13.92 9.42
C VAL A 477 -18.98 -14.78 10.46
N ALA A 478 -19.82 -15.73 10.03
CA ALA A 478 -20.54 -16.61 10.96
C ALA A 478 -19.59 -17.45 11.83
N ASN A 479 -18.52 -18.00 11.24
CA ASN A 479 -17.51 -18.79 11.96
C ASN A 479 -16.78 -17.95 13.03
N ILE A 480 -16.49 -16.69 12.75
CA ILE A 480 -15.89 -15.76 13.73
C ILE A 480 -16.92 -15.41 14.81
N LEU A 481 -18.13 -14.97 14.43
CA LEU A 481 -19.16 -14.56 15.39
C LEU A 481 -19.48 -15.67 16.41
N TYR A 482 -19.48 -16.93 16.01
CA TYR A 482 -19.76 -18.07 16.89
C TYR A 482 -18.49 -18.75 17.46
N GLY A 483 -17.32 -18.16 17.28
CA GLY A 483 -16.07 -18.64 17.88
C GLY A 483 -15.54 -19.96 17.32
N LYS A 484 -16.00 -20.39 16.15
CA LYS A 484 -15.42 -21.53 15.44
C LYS A 484 -14.02 -21.19 14.94
N VAL A 485 -13.79 -19.92 14.63
CA VAL A 485 -12.50 -19.35 14.29
C VAL A 485 -12.20 -18.18 15.24
N ASN A 486 -10.98 -18.15 15.76
CA ASN A 486 -10.49 -17.03 16.54
C ASN A 486 -9.94 -15.97 15.59
N PRO A 487 -10.47 -14.72 15.56
CA PRO A 487 -9.99 -13.67 14.67
C PRO A 487 -8.52 -13.34 14.93
N SER A 488 -7.80 -13.05 13.87
CA SER A 488 -6.36 -12.76 13.93
C SER A 488 -5.92 -11.67 12.94
N GLY A 489 -6.87 -11.07 12.23
CA GLY A 489 -6.61 -9.96 11.32
C GLY A 489 -6.18 -8.69 12.05
N LYS A 490 -5.38 -7.86 11.38
CA LYS A 490 -4.92 -6.56 11.84
C LYS A 490 -5.20 -5.51 10.77
N LEU A 491 -5.61 -4.30 11.15
CA LEU A 491 -5.90 -3.24 10.19
C LEU A 491 -4.67 -2.89 9.35
N ALA A 492 -4.81 -2.93 8.04
CA ALA A 492 -3.79 -2.51 7.10
C ALA A 492 -3.83 -0.98 6.80
N GLU A 493 -4.71 -0.27 7.46
CA GLU A 493 -4.89 1.18 7.37
C GLU A 493 -5.44 1.74 8.69
N THR A 494 -5.16 3.01 8.96
CA THR A 494 -5.74 3.73 10.09
C THR A 494 -7.20 4.08 9.81
N MET A 495 -8.07 3.92 10.80
CA MET A 495 -9.44 4.40 10.76
C MET A 495 -9.55 5.76 11.46
N PRO A 496 -9.59 6.90 10.75
CA PRO A 496 -9.74 8.22 11.37
C PRO A 496 -11.15 8.40 11.92
N LEU A 497 -11.30 9.33 12.88
CA LEU A 497 -12.61 9.65 13.46
C LEU A 497 -13.52 10.34 12.45
N LYS A 498 -12.98 11.18 11.60
CA LYS A 498 -13.69 11.93 10.56
C LYS A 498 -12.81 12.24 9.36
N LEU A 499 -13.43 12.48 8.22
CA LEU A 499 -12.74 12.75 6.97
C LEU A 499 -11.75 13.92 7.04
N SER A 500 -12.11 15.01 7.75
CA SER A 500 -11.24 16.20 7.87
C SER A 500 -9.94 15.95 8.64
N ASP A 501 -9.79 14.80 9.31
CA ASP A 501 -8.58 14.41 10.00
C ASP A 501 -7.54 13.79 9.05
N ASN A 502 -7.98 13.38 7.84
CA ASN A 502 -7.07 12.76 6.87
C ASN A 502 -6.11 13.80 6.28
N PRO A 503 -4.79 13.49 6.18
CA PRO A 503 -3.79 14.46 5.71
C PRO A 503 -4.04 14.95 4.27
N SER A 504 -4.67 14.14 3.42
CA SER A 504 -4.99 14.53 2.05
C SER A 504 -6.27 15.36 1.90
N TYR A 505 -7.02 15.62 3.00
CA TYR A 505 -8.35 16.22 2.96
C TYR A 505 -8.46 17.50 2.12
N LEU A 506 -7.46 18.39 2.21
CA LEU A 506 -7.45 19.66 1.47
C LEU A 506 -6.91 19.55 0.04
N ASN A 507 -6.33 18.41 -0.33
CA ASN A 507 -5.61 18.23 -1.60
C ASN A 507 -6.11 17.03 -2.43
N PHE A 508 -7.15 16.33 -1.97
CA PHE A 508 -7.78 15.23 -2.70
C PHE A 508 -8.88 15.74 -3.64
N GLY A 509 -9.05 15.08 -4.79
CA GLY A 509 -10.13 15.40 -5.74
C GLY A 509 -9.82 16.58 -6.68
N GLY A 510 -8.57 17.02 -6.78
CA GLY A 510 -8.14 18.02 -7.77
C GLY A 510 -8.36 17.53 -9.22
N GLY A 511 -8.73 18.44 -10.13
CA GLY A 511 -8.99 18.10 -11.53
C GLY A 511 -7.73 17.90 -12.36
N GLU A 512 -7.03 18.97 -12.73
CA GLU A 512 -5.84 18.90 -13.58
C GLU A 512 -4.57 18.52 -12.80
N LYS A 513 -4.42 19.08 -11.58
CA LYS A 513 -3.28 18.82 -10.69
C LYS A 513 -3.76 18.34 -9.35
N VAL A 514 -3.13 17.28 -8.87
CA VAL A 514 -3.38 16.67 -7.56
C VAL A 514 -2.09 16.73 -6.76
N GLU A 515 -2.01 17.67 -5.83
CA GLU A 515 -0.81 17.90 -5.05
C GLU A 515 -0.74 16.95 -3.85
N TYR A 516 0.38 16.28 -3.68
CA TYR A 516 0.66 15.34 -2.58
C TYR A 516 1.42 16.08 -1.45
N ARG A 517 0.78 17.12 -0.90
CA ARG A 517 1.40 18.05 0.07
C ARG A 517 1.72 17.43 1.41
N GLU A 518 1.08 16.34 1.75
CA GLU A 518 1.36 15.58 2.97
C GLU A 518 2.74 14.91 2.93
N GLY A 519 3.35 14.79 1.76
CA GLY A 519 4.68 14.19 1.59
C GLY A 519 4.71 12.75 2.11
N VAL A 520 5.69 12.45 2.96
CA VAL A 520 5.84 11.11 3.56
C VAL A 520 4.86 10.81 4.69
N PHE A 521 4.00 11.77 5.06
CA PHE A 521 3.05 11.66 6.17
C PHE A 521 1.69 11.14 5.68
N VAL A 522 1.63 9.86 5.32
CA VAL A 522 0.39 9.16 4.92
C VAL A 522 0.00 8.15 6.00
N GLY A 523 -1.30 8.03 6.28
CA GLY A 523 -1.83 7.07 7.24
C GLY A 523 -1.26 7.27 8.66
N TYR A 524 -0.92 6.17 9.35
CA TYR A 524 -0.38 6.23 10.72
C TYR A 524 0.90 7.08 10.82
N ARG A 525 1.68 7.22 9.75
CA ARG A 525 2.84 8.11 9.73
C ARG A 525 2.46 9.56 10.05
N TYR A 526 1.28 9.98 9.62
CA TYR A 526 0.72 11.29 9.95
C TYR A 526 0.08 11.31 11.34
N TYR A 527 -0.87 10.39 11.57
CA TYR A 527 -1.68 10.41 12.80
C TYR A 527 -0.85 10.20 14.06
N ASP A 528 0.15 9.30 14.02
CA ASP A 528 1.01 9.03 15.17
C ASP A 528 2.02 10.15 15.39
N THR A 529 2.60 10.72 14.33
CA THR A 529 3.52 11.88 14.45
C THR A 529 2.80 13.11 14.99
N LYS A 530 1.53 13.27 14.67
CA LYS A 530 0.71 14.39 15.11
C LYS A 530 0.02 14.14 16.46
N GLU A 531 0.20 12.94 17.04
CA GLU A 531 -0.48 12.52 18.27
C GLU A 531 -2.02 12.71 18.19
N MET A 532 -2.58 12.51 16.99
CA MET A 532 -4.00 12.73 16.72
C MET A 532 -4.82 11.51 17.07
N ASP A 533 -5.95 11.69 17.74
CA ASP A 533 -6.90 10.61 18.03
C ASP A 533 -7.45 10.00 16.74
N VAL A 534 -7.61 8.68 16.76
CA VAL A 534 -8.19 7.89 15.67
C VAL A 534 -9.21 6.91 16.23
N ALA A 535 -10.14 6.43 15.42
CA ALA A 535 -11.06 5.38 15.83
C ALA A 535 -10.29 4.08 16.11
N TYR A 536 -9.39 3.69 15.20
CA TYR A 536 -8.48 2.56 15.36
C TYR A 536 -7.16 2.82 14.64
N PRO A 537 -6.01 2.53 15.26
CA PRO A 537 -4.71 2.74 14.65
C PRO A 537 -4.35 1.63 13.65
N PHE A 538 -3.40 1.91 12.79
CA PHE A 538 -2.77 0.91 11.91
C PHE A 538 -2.24 -0.29 12.72
N GLY A 539 -2.44 -1.49 12.20
CA GLY A 539 -1.99 -2.73 12.82
C GLY A 539 -2.90 -3.24 13.94
N TYR A 540 -3.96 -2.52 14.31
CA TYR A 540 -4.85 -2.91 15.40
C TYR A 540 -5.76 -4.08 15.02
N GLY A 541 -6.02 -4.95 15.99
CA GLY A 541 -6.98 -6.04 15.91
C GLY A 541 -6.93 -6.92 17.15
N LEU A 542 -8.10 -7.33 17.62
CA LEU A 542 -8.30 -8.16 18.82
C LEU A 542 -8.37 -9.65 18.48
N SER A 543 -8.24 -10.47 19.51
CA SER A 543 -8.40 -11.93 19.48
C SER A 543 -9.35 -12.38 20.61
N TYR A 544 -9.87 -13.59 20.54
CA TYR A 544 -10.57 -14.22 21.68
C TYR A 544 -9.63 -14.76 22.74
N THR A 545 -8.32 -14.58 22.56
CA THR A 545 -7.27 -14.90 23.55
C THR A 545 -6.38 -13.67 23.75
N THR A 546 -5.40 -13.80 24.64
CA THR A 546 -4.44 -12.73 24.93
C THR A 546 -3.02 -13.20 24.68
N PHE A 547 -2.13 -12.28 24.31
CA PHE A 547 -0.73 -12.57 24.04
C PHE A 547 0.18 -11.61 24.81
N ALA A 548 1.40 -12.05 25.08
CA ALA A 548 2.45 -11.22 25.67
C ALA A 548 3.74 -11.37 24.85
N CYS A 549 4.38 -10.24 24.57
CA CYS A 549 5.71 -10.18 23.97
C CYS A 549 6.76 -10.02 25.09
N SER A 550 7.89 -10.72 24.96
CA SER A 550 9.00 -10.67 25.92
C SER A 550 10.33 -10.98 25.24
N ASN A 551 11.43 -10.86 26.00
CA ASN A 551 12.77 -11.29 25.60
C ASN A 551 13.24 -10.72 24.24
N LEU A 552 13.02 -9.41 24.01
CA LEU A 552 13.56 -8.72 22.84
C LEU A 552 15.09 -8.85 22.81
N LYS A 553 15.63 -9.42 21.75
CA LYS A 553 17.07 -9.55 21.54
C LYS A 553 17.45 -8.99 20.18
N ILE A 554 18.59 -8.31 20.14
CA ILE A 554 19.17 -7.71 18.95
C ILE A 554 20.53 -8.35 18.73
N SER A 555 20.80 -8.82 17.51
CA SER A 555 22.06 -9.50 17.18
C SER A 555 23.29 -8.58 17.27
N ASN A 556 23.12 -7.28 17.02
CA ASN A 556 24.15 -6.25 17.10
C ASN A 556 23.51 -4.88 17.43
N GLU A 557 23.91 -4.27 18.55
CA GLU A 557 23.42 -2.96 18.98
C GLU A 557 24.20 -1.78 18.35
N ASN A 558 25.35 -2.05 17.71
CA ASN A 558 26.17 -1.06 17.03
C ASN A 558 26.48 -1.48 15.59
N PRO A 559 25.45 -1.69 14.73
CA PRO A 559 25.65 -2.12 13.37
C PRO A 559 26.23 -1.00 12.49
N THR A 560 26.79 -1.41 11.35
CA THR A 560 27.07 -0.51 10.23
C THR A 560 25.90 -0.54 9.22
N ASP A 561 25.89 0.40 8.27
CA ASP A 561 24.92 0.42 7.17
C ASP A 561 25.09 -0.74 6.16
N LYS A 562 26.09 -1.62 6.37
CA LYS A 562 26.34 -2.82 5.56
C LYS A 562 25.88 -4.11 6.24
N ASP A 563 25.51 -4.02 7.52
CA ASP A 563 25.09 -5.16 8.30
C ASP A 563 23.58 -5.39 8.17
N THR A 564 23.18 -6.64 8.25
CA THR A 564 21.80 -7.04 8.52
C THR A 564 21.74 -7.49 9.97
N ILE A 565 20.84 -6.91 10.75
CA ILE A 565 20.63 -7.29 12.14
C ILE A 565 19.35 -8.10 12.30
N THR A 566 19.43 -9.13 13.16
CA THR A 566 18.28 -9.97 13.50
C THR A 566 17.68 -9.50 14.81
N ILE A 567 16.37 -9.30 14.81
CA ILE A 567 15.55 -8.98 15.95
C ILE A 567 14.74 -10.23 16.29
N SER A 568 14.82 -10.70 17.53
CA SER A 568 14.04 -11.85 17.99
C SER A 568 13.21 -11.48 19.22
N VAL A 569 11.97 -11.99 19.27
CA VAL A 569 10.98 -11.72 20.31
C VAL A 569 10.25 -13.00 20.65
N ASP A 570 10.09 -13.29 21.92
CA ASP A 570 9.25 -14.38 22.40
C ASP A 570 7.79 -13.90 22.51
N VAL A 571 6.88 -14.69 21.94
CA VAL A 571 5.43 -14.45 22.00
C VAL A 571 4.77 -15.60 22.73
N THR A 572 4.01 -15.29 23.76
CA THR A 572 3.31 -16.28 24.59
C THR A 572 1.79 -16.05 24.49
N ASN A 573 1.03 -17.11 24.24
CA ASN A 573 -0.41 -17.08 24.42
C ASN A 573 -0.74 -17.19 25.91
N THR A 574 -1.21 -16.10 26.51
CA THR A 574 -1.53 -15.99 27.95
C THR A 574 -2.97 -16.30 28.28
N GLY A 575 -3.82 -16.52 27.27
CA GLY A 575 -5.23 -16.85 27.45
C GLY A 575 -5.53 -18.34 27.32
N ASN A 576 -6.82 -18.67 27.16
CA ASN A 576 -7.33 -20.05 27.23
C ASN A 576 -7.75 -20.63 25.86
N VAL A 577 -7.64 -19.86 24.80
CA VAL A 577 -8.02 -20.24 23.43
C VAL A 577 -6.79 -20.19 22.54
N ALA A 578 -6.62 -21.19 21.66
CA ALA A 578 -5.60 -21.14 20.63
C ALA A 578 -5.85 -20.00 19.67
N GLY A 579 -4.78 -19.32 19.23
CA GLY A 579 -4.93 -18.16 18.35
C GLY A 579 -3.63 -17.79 17.65
N LYS A 580 -3.73 -16.79 16.78
CA LYS A 580 -2.59 -16.20 16.09
C LYS A 580 -2.40 -14.75 16.52
N GLU A 581 -1.15 -14.32 16.63
CA GLU A 581 -0.80 -12.93 16.84
C GLU A 581 0.15 -12.45 15.73
N VAL A 582 0.06 -11.16 15.41
CA VAL A 582 0.97 -10.47 14.49
C VAL A 582 1.90 -9.57 15.29
N VAL A 583 3.16 -9.96 15.40
CA VAL A 583 4.20 -9.10 15.97
C VAL A 583 4.64 -8.11 14.92
N GLN A 584 4.64 -6.82 15.27
CA GLN A 584 4.98 -5.71 14.39
C GLN A 584 6.23 -5.02 14.91
N LEU A 585 7.21 -4.80 14.02
CA LEU A 585 8.47 -4.12 14.34
C LEU A 585 8.51 -2.77 13.62
N TYR A 586 8.59 -1.72 14.40
CA TYR A 586 8.72 -0.35 13.91
C TYR A 586 10.12 0.20 14.23
N VAL A 587 10.61 1.07 13.37
CA VAL A 587 11.86 1.82 13.55
C VAL A 587 11.52 3.30 13.68
N LYS A 588 12.06 3.94 14.76
CA LYS A 588 12.05 5.39 14.95
C LYS A 588 13.46 5.94 14.76
N ASP A 589 13.58 6.90 13.87
CA ASP A 589 14.82 7.67 13.69
C ASP A 589 14.97 8.74 14.77
N CYS A 590 16.06 8.71 15.52
CA CYS A 590 16.40 9.71 16.53
C CYS A 590 17.59 10.59 16.11
N THR A 591 18.04 10.47 14.85
CA THR A 591 19.21 11.22 14.36
C THR A 591 18.88 12.66 13.95
N HIS A 592 17.61 12.95 13.71
CA HIS A 592 17.12 14.24 13.20
C HIS A 592 17.80 14.69 11.89
N SER A 593 18.32 13.73 11.09
CA SER A 593 19.00 14.00 9.83
C SER A 593 18.02 14.45 8.72
N ALA A 594 16.75 14.18 8.89
CA ALA A 594 15.64 14.62 8.04
C ALA A 594 14.34 14.69 8.84
N ILE A 595 13.34 15.40 8.31
CA ILE A 595 11.97 15.32 8.84
C ILE A 595 11.40 13.94 8.48
N ARG A 596 11.11 13.12 9.48
CA ARG A 596 10.59 11.75 9.31
C ARG A 596 9.36 11.50 10.19
N PRO A 597 8.53 10.51 9.84
CA PRO A 597 7.45 10.04 10.72
C PRO A 597 7.96 9.57 12.09
N GLU A 598 7.11 9.64 13.10
CA GLU A 598 7.41 9.18 14.47
C GLU A 598 7.98 7.75 14.48
N LYS A 599 7.44 6.88 13.60
CA LYS A 599 7.91 5.50 13.40
C LYS A 599 7.43 4.95 12.07
N GLU A 600 8.09 3.91 11.59
CA GLU A 600 7.77 3.23 10.34
C GLU A 600 7.83 1.72 10.52
N LEU A 601 6.85 0.98 10.01
CA LEU A 601 6.85 -0.48 9.98
C LEU A 601 8.02 -0.98 9.12
N LYS A 602 8.84 -1.87 9.68
CA LYS A 602 10.00 -2.48 9.00
C LYS A 602 10.06 -4.00 9.16
N GLY A 603 9.13 -4.58 9.91
CA GLY A 603 9.00 -6.03 10.06
C GLY A 603 7.65 -6.43 10.62
N PHE A 604 7.18 -7.61 10.27
CA PHE A 604 6.03 -8.27 10.90
C PHE A 604 6.14 -9.78 10.75
N GLU A 605 5.60 -10.51 11.76
CA GLU A 605 5.49 -11.97 11.70
C GLU A 605 4.21 -12.42 12.39
N LYS A 606 3.45 -13.30 11.72
CA LYS A 606 2.24 -13.92 12.26
C LYS A 606 2.56 -15.30 12.82
N VAL A 607 2.19 -15.54 14.08
CA VAL A 607 2.52 -16.78 14.79
C VAL A 607 1.29 -17.42 15.42
N PHE A 608 1.09 -18.71 15.20
CA PHE A 608 0.06 -19.51 15.88
C PHE A 608 0.57 -20.08 17.19
N LEU A 609 -0.22 -19.98 18.26
CA LEU A 609 0.11 -20.41 19.63
C LEU A 609 -1.10 -21.09 20.29
N ASN A 610 -0.87 -22.28 20.88
CA ASN A 610 -1.80 -22.91 21.79
C ASN A 610 -1.78 -22.17 23.16
N PRO A 611 -2.83 -22.34 24.00
CA PRO A 611 -2.80 -21.78 25.36
C PRO A 611 -1.54 -22.15 26.13
N GLY A 612 -0.84 -21.15 26.68
CA GLY A 612 0.41 -21.30 27.40
C GLY A 612 1.64 -21.56 26.54
N GLU A 613 1.51 -21.69 25.22
CA GLU A 613 2.64 -21.91 24.32
C GLU A 613 3.42 -20.59 24.09
N THR A 614 4.74 -20.69 24.04
CA THR A 614 5.66 -19.60 23.68
C THR A 614 6.44 -19.98 22.41
N LYS A 615 6.54 -19.07 21.46
CA LYS A 615 7.40 -19.19 20.28
C LYS A 615 8.23 -17.94 20.09
N THR A 616 9.44 -18.10 19.60
CA THR A 616 10.29 -16.99 19.21
C THR A 616 10.03 -16.67 17.73
N VAL A 617 9.72 -15.42 17.42
CA VAL A 617 9.68 -14.86 16.07
C VAL A 617 10.94 -14.07 15.80
N THR A 618 11.36 -14.03 14.52
CA THR A 618 12.56 -13.30 14.10
C THR A 618 12.26 -12.43 12.90
N MET A 619 12.84 -11.22 12.89
CA MET A 619 12.74 -10.25 11.81
C MET A 619 14.13 -9.70 11.51
N GLU A 620 14.37 -9.31 10.27
CA GLU A 620 15.67 -8.76 9.83
C GLU A 620 15.51 -7.29 9.45
N LEU A 621 16.50 -6.50 9.84
CA LEU A 621 16.63 -5.09 9.47
C LEU A 621 17.97 -4.87 8.76
N ASP A 622 17.90 -4.30 7.58
CA ASP A 622 19.05 -3.90 6.76
C ASP A 622 19.19 -2.38 6.69
N LYS A 623 20.12 -1.87 5.89
CA LYS A 623 20.31 -0.43 5.63
C LYS A 623 18.99 0.27 5.33
N ARG A 624 18.13 -0.35 4.50
CA ARG A 624 16.88 0.24 4.03
C ARG A 624 15.89 0.50 5.17
N SER A 625 15.98 -0.25 6.25
CA SER A 625 15.14 -0.11 7.44
C SER A 625 15.41 1.20 8.20
N PHE A 626 16.59 1.79 8.05
CA PHE A 626 17.03 3.01 8.73
C PHE A 626 17.09 4.23 7.81
N ALA A 627 17.09 4.01 6.49
CA ALA A 627 17.33 5.03 5.49
C ALA A 627 16.09 5.85 5.12
N TRP A 628 16.32 7.06 4.65
CA TRP A 628 15.40 7.90 3.91
C TRP A 628 15.99 8.24 2.54
N TYR A 629 15.17 8.63 1.56
CA TYR A 629 15.67 8.93 0.23
C TYR A 629 16.21 10.36 0.14
N ASN A 630 17.49 10.48 -0.14
CA ASN A 630 18.14 11.77 -0.32
C ASN A 630 18.21 12.13 -1.81
N THR A 631 17.59 13.23 -2.19
CA THR A 631 17.45 13.67 -3.60
C THR A 631 18.74 14.27 -4.17
N GLU A 632 19.70 14.66 -3.34
CA GLU A 632 21.00 15.14 -3.80
C GLU A 632 21.95 13.97 -4.11
N LEU A 633 21.86 12.91 -3.31
CA LEU A 633 22.60 11.66 -3.55
C LEU A 633 21.94 10.80 -4.64
N HIS A 634 20.67 11.04 -4.94
CA HIS A 634 19.81 10.12 -5.70
C HIS A 634 19.88 8.69 -5.18
N ASP A 635 19.99 8.53 -3.85
CA ASP A 635 20.09 7.24 -3.16
C ASP A 635 19.53 7.28 -1.74
N TRP A 636 19.39 6.10 -1.15
CA TRP A 636 18.97 5.89 0.22
C TRP A 636 20.11 6.20 1.19
N PHE A 637 19.85 7.13 2.09
CA PHE A 637 20.81 7.59 3.11
C PHE A 637 20.36 7.14 4.50
N ALA A 638 21.23 6.38 5.18
CA ALA A 638 21.09 6.00 6.57
C ALA A 638 22.09 6.81 7.41
N ALA A 639 21.59 7.71 8.25
CA ALA A 639 22.44 8.57 9.07
C ALA A 639 23.09 7.78 10.22
N SER A 640 24.31 8.13 10.60
CA SER A 640 24.90 7.64 11.86
C SER A 640 24.15 8.23 13.05
N GLY A 641 23.91 7.42 14.08
CA GLY A 641 23.23 7.86 15.30
C GLY A 641 22.27 6.86 15.89
N GLU A 642 21.46 7.32 16.82
CA GLU A 642 20.53 6.48 17.58
C GLU A 642 19.24 6.21 16.80
N TYR A 643 18.79 4.96 16.81
CA TYR A 643 17.48 4.51 16.36
C TYR A 643 16.81 3.68 17.46
N LYS A 644 15.48 3.83 17.59
CA LYS A 644 14.68 2.99 18.47
C LYS A 644 14.00 1.89 17.66
N LEU A 645 14.03 0.69 18.22
CA LEU A 645 13.32 -0.48 17.73
C LEU A 645 12.12 -0.71 18.66
N LEU A 646 10.92 -0.63 18.08
CA LEU A 646 9.66 -0.67 18.80
C LEU A 646 8.89 -1.93 18.36
N VAL A 647 8.62 -2.84 19.28
CA VAL A 647 7.87 -4.07 19.03
C VAL A 647 6.51 -4.00 19.69
N GLY A 648 5.47 -4.25 18.93
CA GLY A 648 4.10 -4.18 19.40
C GLY A 648 3.12 -5.01 18.59
N THR A 649 1.83 -4.83 18.87
CA THR A 649 0.71 -5.46 18.17
C THR A 649 -0.09 -4.49 17.30
N SER A 650 0.27 -3.21 17.35
CA SER A 650 -0.19 -2.14 16.46
C SER A 650 0.81 -0.98 16.48
N SER A 651 0.58 0.04 15.66
CA SER A 651 1.41 1.26 15.66
C SER A 651 1.36 2.03 17.00
N ARG A 652 0.36 1.79 17.83
CA ARG A 652 0.18 2.46 19.14
C ARG A 652 0.22 1.54 20.35
N ASP A 653 0.21 0.24 20.14
CA ASP A 653 0.32 -0.75 21.22
C ASP A 653 1.72 -1.37 21.19
N ILE A 654 2.69 -0.62 21.75
CA ILE A 654 4.10 -0.99 21.80
C ILE A 654 4.39 -1.65 23.15
N HIS A 655 4.87 -2.89 23.11
CA HIS A 655 5.16 -3.72 24.29
C HIS A 655 6.63 -3.68 24.70
N LEU A 656 7.54 -3.61 23.72
CA LEU A 656 8.98 -3.67 23.95
C LEU A 656 9.69 -2.58 23.13
N GLU A 657 10.71 -1.98 23.76
CA GLU A 657 11.57 -0.98 23.13
C GLU A 657 13.05 -1.35 23.36
N SER A 658 13.87 -1.12 22.35
CA SER A 658 15.33 -1.14 22.48
C SER A 658 15.95 -0.09 21.55
N ARG A 659 17.26 0.14 21.72
CA ARG A 659 18.01 1.13 20.94
C ARG A 659 19.21 0.50 20.28
N ILE A 660 19.56 1.03 19.12
CA ILE A 660 20.81 0.75 18.43
C ILE A 660 21.51 2.05 18.08
N HIS A 661 22.81 1.99 17.93
CA HIS A 661 23.61 3.10 17.37
C HIS A 661 24.15 2.67 16.01
N LEU A 662 23.57 3.19 14.93
CA LEU A 662 24.02 2.90 13.57
C LEU A 662 25.32 3.66 13.28
N ASN A 663 26.34 2.94 12.81
CA ASN A 663 27.61 3.50 12.35
C ASN A 663 27.64 3.50 10.81
N SER A 664 27.02 4.51 10.20
CA SER A 664 26.94 4.59 8.76
C SER A 664 28.30 4.95 8.13
N SER A 665 28.62 4.29 7.03
CA SER A 665 29.75 4.64 6.18
C SER A 665 29.41 5.72 5.15
N GLN A 666 28.15 6.15 5.09
CA GLN A 666 27.69 7.18 4.18
C GLN A 666 27.90 8.57 4.79
N GLU A 667 28.37 9.49 4.00
CA GLU A 667 28.44 10.92 4.32
C GLU A 667 27.57 11.69 3.33
N LEU A 668 26.84 12.70 3.82
CA LEU A 668 26.14 13.62 2.92
C LEU A 668 27.21 14.55 2.28
N PRO A 669 27.20 14.71 0.96
CA PRO A 669 28.08 15.68 0.33
C PRO A 669 27.72 17.07 0.85
N MET A 670 28.70 17.79 1.33
CA MET A 670 28.55 19.17 1.75
C MET A 670 29.12 20.09 0.68
N HIS A 671 28.30 20.99 0.15
CA HIS A 671 28.75 22.05 -0.73
C HIS A 671 28.64 23.38 0.00
N VAL A 672 29.79 23.90 0.40
CA VAL A 672 29.88 25.18 1.13
C VAL A 672 29.69 26.35 0.15
N HIS A 673 28.76 27.23 0.47
CA HIS A 673 28.46 28.43 -0.30
C HIS A 673 28.12 29.60 0.63
N MET A 674 27.90 30.80 0.09
CA MET A 674 27.64 32.03 0.89
C MET A 674 26.40 31.93 1.82
N ASN A 675 25.47 31.04 1.53
CA ASN A 675 24.29 30.82 2.38
C ASN A 675 24.45 29.64 3.36
N THR A 676 25.56 28.90 3.30
CA THR A 676 25.86 27.88 4.31
C THR A 676 25.97 28.53 5.68
N THR A 677 25.31 27.96 6.69
CA THR A 677 25.27 28.52 8.04
C THR A 677 26.47 28.08 8.87
N LEU A 678 26.80 28.84 9.92
CA LEU A 678 27.84 28.43 10.87
C LEU A 678 27.48 27.09 11.54
N GLY A 679 26.19 26.86 11.85
CA GLY A 679 25.75 25.61 12.42
C GLY A 679 25.95 24.41 11.50
N GLU A 680 25.73 24.55 10.18
CA GLU A 680 26.06 23.50 9.19
C GLU A 680 27.56 23.20 9.20
N LEU A 681 28.40 24.20 9.27
CA LEU A 681 29.83 24.02 9.37
C LEU A 681 30.28 23.38 10.70
N PHE A 682 29.61 23.70 11.81
CA PHE A 682 29.89 23.10 13.12
C PHE A 682 29.54 21.60 13.15
N ARG A 683 28.44 21.22 12.54
CA ARG A 683 27.98 19.82 12.49
C ARG A 683 28.87 18.90 11.66
N ASN A 684 29.65 19.44 10.73
CA ASN A 684 30.58 18.64 9.94
C ASN A 684 31.99 18.65 10.56
N PRO A 685 32.53 17.49 10.99
CA PRO A 685 33.84 17.41 11.64
C PRO A 685 35.00 18.02 10.84
N LYS A 686 34.91 17.99 9.48
CA LYS A 686 35.93 18.53 8.59
C LYS A 686 35.97 20.07 8.53
N THR A 687 34.84 20.72 8.89
CA THR A 687 34.68 22.18 8.81
C THR A 687 34.53 22.86 10.16
N SER A 688 34.28 22.09 11.23
CA SER A 688 33.97 22.59 12.57
C SER A 688 35.00 23.51 13.16
N GLU A 689 36.30 23.27 12.91
CA GLU A 689 37.36 24.14 13.39
C GLU A 689 37.35 25.52 12.72
N THR A 690 37.10 25.54 11.40
CA THR A 690 36.91 26.81 10.68
C THR A 690 35.65 27.55 11.15
N ALA A 691 34.58 26.81 11.49
CA ALA A 691 33.36 27.40 12.05
C ALA A 691 33.65 28.11 13.39
N LYS A 692 34.45 27.50 14.29
CA LYS A 692 34.89 28.12 15.54
C LYS A 692 35.67 29.42 15.30
N GLU A 693 36.61 29.41 14.35
CA GLU A 693 37.40 30.61 13.99
C GLU A 693 36.48 31.73 13.46
N LEU A 694 35.53 31.42 12.60
CA LEU A 694 34.57 32.37 12.05
C LEU A 694 33.66 32.95 13.15
N THR A 695 33.15 32.11 14.06
CA THR A 695 32.31 32.51 15.17
C THR A 695 33.06 33.39 16.18
N ALA A 696 34.30 33.04 16.52
CA ALA A 696 35.13 33.84 17.45
C ALA A 696 35.36 35.26 16.90
N LYS A 697 35.66 35.40 15.62
CA LYS A 697 35.82 36.72 14.97
C LYS A 697 34.50 37.47 14.89
N TYR A 698 33.39 36.81 14.60
CA TYR A 698 32.03 37.38 14.62
C TYR A 698 31.71 37.98 15.98
N ILE A 699 31.83 37.18 17.06
CA ILE A 699 31.57 37.62 18.44
C ILE A 699 32.48 38.80 18.82
N SER A 700 33.77 38.76 18.47
CA SER A 700 34.70 39.85 18.73
C SER A 700 34.30 41.15 18.00
N ALA A 701 33.81 41.05 16.77
CA ALA A 701 33.34 42.20 15.99
C ALA A 701 32.03 42.79 16.57
N MET A 702 31.12 41.94 17.08
CA MET A 702 29.89 42.39 17.72
C MET A 702 30.14 43.10 19.05
N ASN A 703 31.11 42.67 19.83
CA ASN A 703 31.45 43.25 21.14
C ASN A 703 32.32 44.52 21.05
N GLY A 704 32.64 45.00 19.82
CA GLY A 704 33.42 46.24 19.62
C GLY A 704 34.82 46.23 20.22
N GLY A 705 35.36 45.06 20.59
CA GLY A 705 36.66 44.91 21.24
C GLY A 705 36.75 45.35 22.71
N GLU A 706 35.64 45.80 23.31
CA GLU A 706 35.54 46.11 24.75
C GLU A 706 34.48 45.23 25.40
N GLU A 707 34.75 44.75 26.62
CA GLU A 707 33.72 44.09 27.45
C GLU A 707 32.65 45.12 27.81
N SER A 708 31.49 45.05 27.12
CA SER A 708 30.34 45.89 27.41
C SER A 708 29.68 45.42 28.71
N SER A 709 29.91 46.17 29.76
CA SER A 709 29.37 45.93 31.11
C SER A 709 28.09 46.70 31.36
N SER A 710 27.02 46.53 30.54
CA SER A 710 25.70 47.01 30.94
C SER A 710 24.86 45.83 31.40
N GLU A 711 24.51 45.77 32.69
CA GLU A 711 23.61 44.76 33.29
C GLU A 711 22.30 44.62 32.52
N ALA A 712 21.77 45.70 31.94
CA ALA A 712 20.53 45.68 31.15
C ALA A 712 20.64 44.94 29.79
N ALA A 713 21.83 44.82 29.21
CA ALA A 713 22.03 44.06 27.98
C ALA A 713 22.17 42.56 28.21
N SER A 714 22.66 42.16 29.40
CA SER A 714 22.84 40.74 29.74
C SER A 714 21.56 40.04 30.15
N GLU A 715 20.53 40.77 30.59
CA GLU A 715 19.22 40.20 30.94
C GLU A 715 18.32 39.93 29.69
N ALA A 716 18.61 40.56 28.54
CA ALA A 716 17.77 40.46 27.35
C ALA A 716 18.18 39.35 26.34
N VAL A 717 19.40 38.80 26.45
CA VAL A 717 19.95 37.80 25.51
C VAL A 717 20.44 36.60 26.31
N THR A 718 19.73 35.48 26.15
CA THR A 718 20.15 34.22 26.77
C THR A 718 21.28 33.55 25.98
N GLU A 719 21.99 32.61 26.64
CA GLU A 719 23.03 31.80 25.98
C GLU A 719 22.41 30.99 24.84
N GLU A 720 21.23 30.40 25.01
CA GLU A 720 20.47 29.67 23.99
C GLU A 720 20.09 30.55 22.81
N MET A 721 19.72 31.82 23.04
CA MET A 721 19.41 32.76 21.97
C MET A 721 20.67 33.08 21.14
N THR A 722 21.81 33.26 21.79
CA THR A 722 23.10 33.52 21.12
C THR A 722 23.53 32.32 20.30
N GLU A 723 23.39 31.12 20.86
CA GLU A 723 23.71 29.87 20.18
C GLU A 723 22.80 29.66 18.96
N ALA A 724 21.48 29.84 19.09
CA ALA A 724 20.52 29.70 17.99
C ALA A 724 20.74 30.73 16.86
N MET A 725 21.06 31.97 17.23
CA MET A 725 21.39 33.00 16.23
C MET A 725 22.69 32.72 15.51
N THR A 726 23.70 32.18 16.21
CA THR A 726 24.98 31.79 15.62
C THR A 726 24.79 30.56 14.72
N ASP A 727 24.05 29.55 15.15
CA ASP A 727 23.78 28.35 14.38
C ASP A 727 23.13 28.67 13.03
N SER A 728 22.16 29.58 13.01
CA SER A 728 21.43 29.98 11.79
C SER A 728 22.12 31.07 10.97
N MET A 729 23.30 31.59 11.38
CA MET A 729 24.02 32.66 10.70
C MET A 729 24.62 32.17 9.39
N PRO A 730 24.19 32.66 8.21
CA PRO A 730 24.82 32.31 6.94
C PRO A 730 26.14 33.03 6.76
N LEU A 731 27.10 32.41 6.10
CA LEU A 731 28.46 33.00 5.84
C LEU A 731 28.35 34.39 5.23
N ARG A 732 27.42 34.65 4.32
CA ARG A 732 27.24 35.98 3.73
C ARG A 732 26.96 37.08 4.76
N ALA A 733 26.33 36.76 5.88
CA ALA A 733 26.03 37.74 6.92
C ALA A 733 27.25 38.19 7.70
N LEU A 734 28.33 37.40 7.69
CA LEU A 734 29.61 37.78 8.31
C LEU A 734 30.26 38.98 7.62
N VAL A 735 29.87 39.33 6.39
CA VAL A 735 30.28 40.58 5.74
C VAL A 735 29.76 41.80 6.50
N SER A 736 28.51 41.75 6.99
CA SER A 736 27.88 42.87 7.69
C SER A 736 28.20 42.89 9.18
N PHE A 737 28.27 41.71 9.79
CA PHE A 737 28.33 41.56 11.25
C PHE A 737 29.68 41.05 11.77
N GLY A 738 30.46 40.33 10.94
CA GLY A 738 31.67 39.61 11.37
C GLY A 738 32.99 40.25 10.93
N GLY A 739 32.94 41.40 10.28
CA GLY A 739 34.16 42.10 9.82
C GLY A 739 34.95 41.35 8.74
N TYR A 740 34.27 40.57 7.90
CA TYR A 740 34.87 39.89 6.76
C TYR A 740 34.56 40.62 5.44
N SER A 741 35.52 40.67 4.53
CA SER A 741 35.23 41.00 3.14
C SER A 741 34.64 39.82 2.39
N ARG A 742 33.90 40.11 1.32
CA ARG A 742 33.36 39.05 0.44
C ARG A 742 34.46 38.18 -0.18
N GLU A 743 35.58 38.81 -0.49
CA GLU A 743 36.74 38.11 -1.07
C GLU A 743 37.38 37.11 -0.08
N GLU A 744 37.50 37.50 1.21
CA GLU A 744 37.99 36.60 2.27
C GLU A 744 37.07 35.41 2.45
N LEU A 745 35.76 35.64 2.51
CA LEU A 745 34.79 34.54 2.60
C LEU A 745 34.81 33.60 1.39
N THR A 746 35.00 34.15 0.18
CA THR A 746 35.12 33.32 -1.02
C THR A 746 36.35 32.41 -0.91
N LYS A 747 37.49 32.90 -0.47
CA LYS A 747 38.69 32.07 -0.25
C LYS A 747 38.49 31.01 0.83
N ILE A 748 37.78 31.35 1.91
CA ILE A 748 37.44 30.39 2.97
C ILE A 748 36.52 29.29 2.41
N ILE A 749 35.48 29.66 1.65
CA ILE A 749 34.57 28.72 0.99
C ILE A 749 35.31 27.77 0.04
N GLU A 750 36.21 28.31 -0.79
CA GLU A 750 37.08 27.50 -1.67
C GLU A 750 37.97 26.52 -0.90
N LYS A 751 38.47 26.94 0.28
CA LYS A 751 39.27 26.07 1.17
C LYS A 751 38.37 24.97 1.77
N LEU A 752 37.20 25.34 2.27
CA LEU A 752 36.26 24.39 2.88
C LEU A 752 35.76 23.34 1.87
N ASN A 753 35.41 23.76 0.65
CA ASN A 753 35.01 22.84 -0.41
C ASN A 753 36.10 21.86 -0.89
N LYS A 754 37.34 22.04 -0.47
CA LYS A 754 38.43 21.08 -0.68
C LYS A 754 38.55 20.06 0.46
N LEU A 755 37.92 20.32 1.59
CA LEU A 755 37.96 19.47 2.80
C LEU A 755 36.77 18.51 2.87
N VAL A 756 35.60 18.90 2.29
CA VAL A 756 34.34 18.18 2.33
C VAL A 756 34.05 17.43 1.04
#